data_e9538bd2f036ecf827c754a0a989e7b8
#
_entry.id   e9538bd2f036ecf827c754a0a989e7b8
#
_cell.length_a   1.000
_cell.length_b   1.000
_cell.length_c   1.000
_cell.angle_alpha   90.00
_cell.angle_beta   90.00
_cell.angle_gamma   90.00
#
_symmetry.space_group_name_H-M   'P 1'
#
loop_
_entity.id
_entity.type
_entity.pdbx_description
1 polymer ?
#
loop_
_entity_poly.entity_id
_entity_poly.type
_entity_poly.pdbx_seq_one_letter_code
_entity_poly.pdbx_strand_id
1 'polypeptide(L)'
;MQASIFNATERFFAPVQMILKIPVYQRNYDWNKNNVKRLLDDLYTVIKTKKQHFLGAVVYLESTNSDIGLPEYLIIDGQQRLTTITLLLQALKDVTVDGDAFTTGTIEMFLTNSQSPSQEYKIKLKPIKSDNIQYTALLNHDNDKLDENSHIVENYKLAKQAFDNWLEQGITSREILQAIRQLQVVGISLKEGEDDPQIIFESINSTGVALTNSDLIRNFLLMSDHDQERLFEDYWLPIENKLRRDNSNHAMDAFFRQFIIMKKNSVVAERKVYQTFVDTFKNENLSHEQALKEIKDYAELYASFMYPAESNYNDDIKTDLASLNRINQSTSYPFFLHVFHDYENNEIDEETLTKVIHLITIYLIRRTICDVPSNSLLGFFASYYARTFKLAKNKKKYYEAINKYLFVQQNQNEVPDDNQLKNALIHSKLYLNKGLCDLIMLDIENGNSKEKLNSEDLTIEHIMPQTMSKSWRKNISDEEHDEFVHTLGNLSITGYNSEMSNKSFAEKKHILEENSKAIILNKDVVDKNEWTIADIKARAERLADILLNRYELNPIEDSRIEFEAVDKIELDNLDATTGRKLVSFTLEGSKYPVKYFKDVPLQVIQILDQDNPDLLESLVGLTWKGTLNDANQNNSFIICQKKDIDDKLKWSYSKVRDGIYVMTGGSAHRNMHVLKQIIEAYKVPKDEFYLSVKVKEN
;
A
#
# COMPACT_ATOMS: atom_id res chain seq x y z
N MET A 1 24.56 -16.94 -20.30
CA MET A 1 23.12 -16.86 -20.69
C MET A 1 22.93 -17.27 -22.14
N GLN A 2 21.94 -18.13 -22.46
CA GLN A 2 21.60 -18.58 -23.84
C GLN A 2 20.07 -18.54 -23.99
N ALA A 3 19.56 -17.94 -25.06
CA ALA A 3 18.14 -17.86 -25.36
C ALA A 3 17.82 -18.62 -26.64
N SER A 4 16.73 -19.41 -26.64
CA SER A 4 16.26 -20.17 -27.80
C SER A 4 14.74 -20.39 -27.73
N ILE A 5 14.09 -20.55 -28.89
CA ILE A 5 12.66 -20.85 -28.98
C ILE A 5 12.46 -22.36 -28.94
N PHE A 6 11.56 -22.84 -28.10
CA PHE A 6 11.20 -24.23 -27.94
C PHE A 6 9.71 -24.45 -27.86
N ASN A 7 9.24 -25.64 -28.21
CA ASN A 7 7.94 -26.11 -27.71
C ASN A 7 8.06 -26.41 -26.22
N ALA A 8 7.22 -25.79 -25.39
CA ALA A 8 7.33 -25.87 -23.93
C ALA A 8 7.29 -27.33 -23.41
N THR A 9 6.40 -28.14 -23.96
CA THR A 9 6.28 -29.55 -23.58
C THR A 9 7.51 -30.36 -23.90
N GLU A 10 8.11 -30.14 -25.10
CA GLU A 10 9.29 -30.90 -25.53
C GLU A 10 10.53 -30.53 -24.71
N ARG A 11 10.67 -29.24 -24.33
CA ARG A 11 11.85 -28.82 -23.57
C ARG A 11 11.76 -29.17 -22.09
N PHE A 12 10.60 -28.96 -21.47
CA PHE A 12 10.46 -29.01 -20.01
C PHE A 12 9.76 -30.26 -19.49
N PHE A 13 9.11 -31.06 -20.36
CA PHE A 13 8.33 -32.21 -19.91
C PHE A 13 8.65 -33.52 -20.63
N ALA A 14 9.15 -33.48 -21.87
CA ALA A 14 9.51 -34.70 -22.62
C ALA A 14 10.72 -35.45 -22.08
N PRO A 15 11.78 -34.85 -21.49
CA PRO A 15 12.89 -35.64 -20.94
C PRO A 15 12.39 -36.66 -19.91
N VAL A 16 12.89 -37.89 -19.99
CA VAL A 16 12.38 -39.05 -19.21
C VAL A 16 12.54 -38.84 -17.71
N GLN A 17 13.59 -38.15 -17.30
CA GLN A 17 13.89 -37.86 -15.91
C GLN A 17 14.36 -36.42 -15.77
N MET A 18 13.66 -35.64 -14.97
CA MET A 18 14.02 -34.26 -14.60
C MET A 18 13.16 -33.76 -13.47
N ILE A 19 13.63 -32.74 -12.78
CA ILE A 19 12.87 -31.97 -11.79
C ILE A 19 12.82 -30.51 -12.23
N LEU A 20 11.63 -29.94 -12.26
CA LEU A 20 11.38 -28.51 -12.43
C LEU A 20 11.01 -27.95 -11.07
N LYS A 21 11.96 -27.33 -10.39
CA LYS A 21 11.76 -26.80 -9.04
C LYS A 21 11.41 -25.31 -9.12
N ILE A 22 10.28 -24.92 -8.57
CA ILE A 22 9.94 -23.53 -8.34
C ILE A 22 10.51 -23.15 -6.98
N PRO A 23 11.49 -22.22 -6.91
CA PRO A 23 12.12 -21.84 -5.66
C PRO A 23 11.16 -21.17 -4.69
N VAL A 24 11.42 -21.26 -3.38
CA VAL A 24 10.57 -20.73 -2.30
C VAL A 24 10.41 -19.22 -2.33
N TYR A 25 11.31 -18.48 -2.95
CA TYR A 25 11.20 -17.04 -3.12
C TYR A 25 10.21 -16.61 -4.21
N GLN A 26 9.73 -17.55 -5.05
CA GLN A 26 8.71 -17.25 -6.03
C GLN A 26 7.33 -17.09 -5.37
N ARG A 27 6.43 -16.36 -6.04
CA ARG A 27 5.05 -16.24 -5.57
C ARG A 27 4.26 -17.52 -5.82
N ASN A 28 3.16 -17.67 -5.11
CA ASN A 28 2.18 -18.71 -5.36
C ASN A 28 1.65 -18.66 -6.79
N TYR A 29 1.03 -19.74 -7.23
CA TYR A 29 0.33 -19.78 -8.50
C TYR A 29 -0.86 -18.79 -8.45
N ASP A 30 -0.80 -17.74 -9.29
CA ASP A 30 -1.65 -16.56 -9.18
C ASP A 30 -2.44 -16.27 -10.48
N TRP A 31 -2.34 -17.11 -11.49
CA TRP A 31 -3.20 -16.99 -12.64
C TRP A 31 -4.65 -17.26 -12.25
N ASN A 32 -5.51 -16.27 -12.51
CA ASN A 32 -6.94 -16.37 -12.28
C ASN A 32 -7.67 -16.97 -13.49
N LYS A 33 -8.97 -17.21 -13.36
CA LYS A 33 -9.83 -17.75 -14.44
C LYS A 33 -9.70 -16.99 -15.76
N ASN A 34 -9.51 -15.68 -15.76
CA ASN A 34 -9.44 -14.91 -17.00
C ASN A 34 -8.15 -15.18 -17.77
N ASN A 35 -7.02 -15.36 -17.03
CA ASN A 35 -5.75 -15.73 -17.66
C ASN A 35 -5.85 -17.10 -18.36
N VAL A 36 -6.46 -18.09 -17.66
CA VAL A 36 -6.57 -19.44 -18.20
C VAL A 36 -7.62 -19.52 -19.30
N LYS A 37 -8.76 -18.80 -19.21
CA LYS A 37 -9.73 -18.69 -20.28
C LYS A 37 -9.10 -18.19 -21.58
N ARG A 38 -8.30 -17.11 -21.48
CA ARG A 38 -7.58 -16.58 -22.64
C ARG A 38 -6.66 -17.62 -23.27
N LEU A 39 -5.92 -18.39 -22.46
CA LEU A 39 -5.07 -19.46 -22.97
C LEU A 39 -5.88 -20.59 -23.62
N LEU A 40 -7.04 -20.94 -23.07
CA LEU A 40 -7.95 -21.93 -23.66
C LEU A 40 -8.50 -21.45 -25.01
N ASP A 41 -8.87 -20.17 -25.14
CA ASP A 41 -9.30 -19.58 -26.41
C ASP A 41 -8.17 -19.61 -27.46
N ASP A 42 -6.93 -19.33 -27.04
CA ASP A 42 -5.73 -19.43 -27.86
C ASP A 42 -5.49 -20.88 -28.29
N LEU A 43 -5.61 -21.86 -27.39
CA LEU A 43 -5.51 -23.29 -27.69
C LEU A 43 -6.59 -23.74 -28.68
N TYR A 44 -7.83 -23.30 -28.53
CA TYR A 44 -8.90 -23.58 -29.48
C TYR A 44 -8.54 -23.05 -30.88
N THR A 45 -7.96 -21.86 -30.93
CA THR A 45 -7.45 -21.26 -32.19
C THR A 45 -6.31 -22.11 -32.79
N VAL A 46 -5.38 -22.62 -31.99
CA VAL A 46 -4.33 -23.55 -32.41
C VAL A 46 -4.92 -24.82 -33.00
N ILE A 47 -5.94 -25.42 -32.37
CA ILE A 47 -6.64 -26.61 -32.89
C ILE A 47 -7.21 -26.34 -34.29
N LYS A 48 -7.85 -25.19 -34.51
CA LYS A 48 -8.48 -24.83 -35.81
C LYS A 48 -7.47 -24.44 -36.86
N THR A 49 -6.41 -23.73 -36.49
CA THR A 49 -5.45 -23.16 -37.48
C THR A 49 -4.21 -24.01 -37.67
N LYS A 50 -3.92 -24.93 -36.76
CA LYS A 50 -2.68 -25.72 -36.68
C LYS A 50 -1.41 -24.86 -36.59
N LYS A 51 -1.51 -23.60 -36.20
CA LYS A 51 -0.39 -22.67 -36.03
C LYS A 51 0.15 -22.76 -34.61
N GLN A 52 1.46 -22.51 -34.46
CA GLN A 52 2.10 -22.42 -33.14
C GLN A 52 1.62 -21.18 -32.39
N HIS A 53 1.56 -21.27 -31.07
CA HIS A 53 1.20 -20.15 -30.21
C HIS A 53 2.36 -19.83 -29.26
N PHE A 54 2.75 -18.55 -29.22
CA PHE A 54 3.82 -18.07 -28.33
C PHE A 54 3.29 -17.72 -26.96
N LEU A 55 3.76 -18.43 -25.92
CA LEU A 55 3.27 -18.28 -24.54
C LEU A 55 4.10 -17.27 -23.72
N GLY A 56 5.32 -16.92 -24.17
CA GLY A 56 6.21 -15.99 -23.46
C GLY A 56 7.59 -16.59 -23.15
N ALA A 57 8.33 -15.97 -22.23
CA ALA A 57 9.66 -16.43 -21.83
C ALA A 57 9.59 -17.38 -20.61
N VAL A 58 10.55 -18.29 -20.51
CA VAL A 58 10.83 -19.11 -19.32
C VAL A 58 12.33 -19.00 -19.04
N VAL A 59 12.67 -18.49 -17.86
CA VAL A 59 14.05 -18.36 -17.40
C VAL A 59 14.33 -19.46 -16.40
N TYR A 60 15.40 -20.17 -16.58
CA TYR A 60 15.77 -21.29 -15.72
C TYR A 60 17.28 -21.41 -15.55
N LEU A 61 17.67 -21.92 -14.38
CA LEU A 61 19.04 -22.29 -14.05
C LEU A 61 19.13 -23.81 -13.96
N GLU A 62 20.08 -24.40 -14.68
CA GLU A 62 20.38 -25.82 -14.55
C GLU A 62 21.32 -26.02 -13.36
N SER A 63 20.83 -26.71 -12.33
CA SER A 63 21.64 -27.02 -11.16
C SER A 63 22.62 -28.16 -11.46
N THR A 64 23.89 -27.90 -11.25
CA THR A 64 24.97 -28.89 -11.43
C THR A 64 25.10 -29.86 -10.24
N ASN A 65 24.49 -29.49 -9.09
CA ASN A 65 24.55 -30.23 -7.83
C ASN A 65 23.20 -30.89 -7.49
N SER A 66 22.73 -31.85 -8.31
CA SER A 66 21.58 -32.63 -7.88
C SER A 66 22.07 -33.82 -7.00
N ASP A 67 21.82 -33.74 -5.71
CA ASP A 67 22.11 -34.82 -4.73
C ASP A 67 21.41 -36.15 -5.06
N ILE A 68 20.46 -36.14 -5.99
CA ILE A 68 19.59 -37.23 -6.40
C ILE A 68 19.94 -37.84 -7.76
N GLY A 69 20.93 -37.32 -8.46
CA GLY A 69 21.33 -37.82 -9.79
C GLY A 69 20.30 -37.57 -10.90
N LEU A 70 19.28 -36.74 -10.67
CA LEU A 70 18.32 -36.25 -11.68
C LEU A 70 18.67 -34.83 -12.07
N PRO A 71 18.61 -34.46 -13.39
CA PRO A 71 18.73 -33.07 -13.79
C PRO A 71 17.66 -32.21 -13.08
N GLU A 72 18.09 -31.16 -12.37
CA GLU A 72 17.21 -30.21 -11.69
C GLU A 72 17.31 -28.84 -12.38
N TYR A 73 16.15 -28.29 -12.69
CA TYR A 73 16.02 -26.95 -13.27
C TYR A 73 15.29 -26.05 -12.29
N LEU A 74 15.98 -25.02 -11.80
CA LEU A 74 15.36 -23.97 -10.98
C LEU A 74 14.67 -22.97 -11.90
N ILE A 75 13.37 -22.81 -11.75
CA ILE A 75 12.55 -21.90 -12.57
C ILE A 75 12.58 -20.50 -11.99
N ILE A 76 13.34 -19.60 -12.64
CA ILE A 76 13.54 -18.22 -12.22
C ILE A 76 12.39 -17.31 -12.68
N ASP A 77 11.85 -17.55 -13.90
CA ASP A 77 10.62 -16.93 -14.41
C ASP A 77 9.85 -17.89 -15.29
N GLY A 78 8.54 -17.71 -15.41
CA GLY A 78 7.66 -18.56 -16.22
C GLY A 78 6.95 -19.66 -15.42
N GLN A 79 7.05 -19.67 -14.10
CA GLN A 79 6.39 -20.65 -13.23
C GLN A 79 4.88 -20.75 -13.48
N GLN A 80 4.18 -19.63 -13.64
CA GLN A 80 2.74 -19.59 -13.90
C GLN A 80 2.39 -20.35 -15.17
N ARG A 81 3.19 -20.15 -16.23
CA ARG A 81 3.03 -20.81 -17.54
C ARG A 81 3.25 -22.30 -17.44
N LEU A 82 4.34 -22.73 -16.81
CA LEU A 82 4.67 -24.17 -16.65
C LEU A 82 3.63 -24.87 -15.79
N THR A 83 3.23 -24.28 -14.66
CA THR A 83 2.17 -24.83 -13.81
C THR A 83 0.86 -24.96 -14.60
N THR A 84 0.44 -23.93 -15.35
CA THR A 84 -0.78 -24.00 -16.13
C THR A 84 -0.71 -25.10 -17.19
N ILE A 85 0.43 -25.29 -17.90
CA ILE A 85 0.60 -26.39 -18.86
C ILE A 85 0.37 -27.75 -18.17
N THR A 86 0.90 -27.96 -16.96
CA THR A 86 0.70 -29.23 -16.24
C THR A 86 -0.75 -29.43 -15.80
N LEU A 87 -1.46 -28.35 -15.42
CA LEU A 87 -2.89 -28.43 -15.12
C LEU A 87 -3.72 -28.76 -16.35
N LEU A 88 -3.38 -28.20 -17.52
CA LEU A 88 -4.03 -28.53 -18.79
C LEU A 88 -3.77 -30.00 -19.15
N LEU A 89 -2.53 -30.48 -19.00
CA LEU A 89 -2.21 -31.90 -19.27
C LEU A 89 -2.98 -32.83 -18.35
N GLN A 90 -3.06 -32.54 -17.05
CA GLN A 90 -3.84 -33.36 -16.11
C GLN A 90 -5.33 -33.32 -16.44
N ALA A 91 -5.88 -32.14 -16.71
CA ALA A 91 -7.29 -32.02 -17.09
C ALA A 91 -7.62 -32.83 -18.36
N LEU A 92 -6.73 -32.80 -19.36
CA LEU A 92 -6.87 -33.60 -20.57
C LEU A 92 -6.79 -35.10 -20.28
N LYS A 93 -5.86 -35.53 -19.42
CA LYS A 93 -5.76 -36.94 -19.00
C LYS A 93 -7.08 -37.44 -18.41
N ASP A 94 -7.69 -36.63 -17.55
CA ASP A 94 -8.88 -37.01 -16.78
C ASP A 94 -10.19 -37.01 -17.62
N VAL A 95 -10.22 -36.32 -18.77
CA VAL A 95 -11.36 -36.37 -19.71
C VAL A 95 -11.13 -37.31 -20.90
N THR A 96 -9.92 -37.85 -21.03
CA THR A 96 -9.59 -38.78 -22.15
C THR A 96 -10.30 -40.09 -21.92
N VAL A 97 -11.10 -40.53 -22.91
CA VAL A 97 -11.89 -41.76 -22.84
C VAL A 97 -10.97 -42.99 -22.75
N ASP A 98 -11.40 -44.00 -22.04
CA ASP A 98 -10.75 -45.32 -21.95
C ASP A 98 -10.47 -45.87 -23.38
N GLY A 99 -9.20 -46.22 -23.65
CA GLY A 99 -8.74 -46.77 -24.93
C GLY A 99 -7.80 -45.89 -25.73
N ASP A 100 -7.66 -44.58 -25.43
CA ASP A 100 -6.61 -43.74 -26.03
C ASP A 100 -5.30 -43.80 -25.20
N ALA A 101 -4.70 -45.00 -25.17
CA ALA A 101 -3.46 -45.28 -24.46
C ALA A 101 -2.28 -44.40 -24.95
N PHE A 102 -2.32 -43.90 -26.19
CA PHE A 102 -1.28 -43.01 -26.68
C PHE A 102 -1.34 -41.63 -26.02
N THR A 103 -2.52 -41.03 -25.95
CA THR A 103 -2.69 -39.71 -25.30
C THR A 103 -2.41 -39.79 -23.80
N THR A 104 -2.98 -40.75 -23.09
CA THR A 104 -2.79 -40.90 -21.62
C THR A 104 -1.35 -41.24 -21.30
N GLY A 105 -0.68 -42.14 -22.05
CA GLY A 105 0.72 -42.51 -21.85
C GLY A 105 1.69 -41.33 -22.12
N THR A 106 1.42 -40.52 -23.15
CA THR A 106 2.21 -39.32 -23.44
C THR A 106 2.09 -38.30 -22.32
N ILE A 107 0.86 -38.05 -21.80
CA ILE A 107 0.65 -37.12 -20.71
C ILE A 107 1.32 -37.61 -19.43
N GLU A 108 1.23 -38.92 -19.12
CA GLU A 108 1.89 -39.51 -17.98
C GLU A 108 3.40 -39.30 -18.04
N MET A 109 4.02 -39.52 -19.22
CA MET A 109 5.44 -39.26 -19.44
C MET A 109 5.79 -37.77 -19.23
N PHE A 110 4.90 -36.85 -19.60
CA PHE A 110 5.13 -35.41 -19.38
C PHE A 110 5.04 -35.01 -17.92
N LEU A 111 4.11 -35.58 -17.16
CA LEU A 111 3.87 -35.19 -15.76
C LEU A 111 4.79 -35.89 -14.76
N THR A 112 5.27 -37.12 -15.08
CA THR A 112 5.95 -37.98 -14.12
C THR A 112 7.32 -38.48 -14.57
N ASN A 113 8.17 -38.79 -13.61
CA ASN A 113 9.44 -39.51 -13.76
C ASN A 113 9.18 -40.99 -13.54
N SER A 114 8.96 -41.75 -14.61
CA SER A 114 8.57 -43.17 -14.56
C SER A 114 9.58 -44.09 -13.89
N GLN A 115 10.86 -43.69 -13.82
CA GLN A 115 11.97 -44.43 -13.22
C GLN A 115 12.50 -43.78 -11.94
N SER A 116 11.66 -42.96 -11.25
CA SER A 116 12.10 -42.31 -10.04
C SER A 116 12.34 -43.30 -8.87
N PRO A 117 13.44 -43.16 -8.15
CA PRO A 117 13.75 -44.02 -6.98
C PRO A 117 12.84 -43.77 -5.76
N SER A 118 12.15 -42.64 -5.70
CA SER A 118 11.25 -42.28 -4.62
C SER A 118 9.96 -41.62 -5.08
N GLN A 119 8.92 -41.70 -4.24
CA GLN A 119 7.63 -41.02 -4.50
C GLN A 119 7.77 -39.50 -4.53
N GLU A 120 8.73 -38.98 -3.79
CA GLU A 120 9.00 -37.54 -3.73
C GLU A 120 9.36 -36.98 -5.11
N TYR A 121 10.16 -37.70 -5.90
CA TYR A 121 10.63 -37.24 -7.21
C TYR A 121 9.80 -37.79 -8.39
N LYS A 122 8.67 -38.44 -8.11
CA LYS A 122 7.79 -38.99 -9.13
C LYS A 122 7.16 -37.91 -10.01
N ILE A 123 6.75 -36.79 -9.44
CA ILE A 123 6.15 -35.66 -10.18
C ILE A 123 7.27 -34.71 -10.61
N LYS A 124 7.29 -34.33 -11.89
CA LYS A 124 8.37 -33.48 -12.46
C LYS A 124 8.34 -32.06 -11.96
N LEU A 125 7.18 -31.39 -11.97
CA LEU A 125 7.05 -30.03 -11.48
C LEU A 125 6.87 -30.02 -9.96
N LYS A 126 7.68 -29.21 -9.31
CA LYS A 126 7.64 -28.94 -7.86
C LYS A 126 7.26 -27.49 -7.61
N PRO A 127 5.97 -27.17 -7.48
CA PRO A 127 5.54 -25.87 -7.02
C PRO A 127 6.03 -25.57 -5.60
N ILE A 128 5.89 -24.30 -5.19
CA ILE A 128 6.16 -23.94 -3.77
C ILE A 128 5.21 -24.67 -2.83
N LYS A 129 5.59 -24.79 -1.54
CA LYS A 129 4.98 -25.72 -0.56
C LYS A 129 3.45 -25.66 -0.50
N SER A 130 2.84 -24.46 -0.45
CA SER A 130 1.38 -24.29 -0.39
C SER A 130 0.68 -24.81 -1.64
N ASP A 131 1.19 -24.43 -2.82
CA ASP A 131 0.67 -24.87 -4.09
C ASP A 131 0.94 -26.35 -4.34
N ASN A 132 2.10 -26.85 -3.88
CA ASN A 132 2.48 -28.24 -4.04
C ASN A 132 1.51 -29.22 -3.33
N ILE A 133 0.92 -28.81 -2.22
CA ILE A 133 -0.11 -29.60 -1.51
C ILE A 133 -1.31 -29.81 -2.44
N GLN A 134 -1.84 -28.74 -3.00
CA GLN A 134 -3.00 -28.79 -3.89
C GLN A 134 -2.68 -29.45 -5.23
N TYR A 135 -1.51 -29.15 -5.80
CA TYR A 135 -1.04 -29.72 -7.04
C TYR A 135 -0.83 -31.25 -6.94
N THR A 136 -0.19 -31.71 -5.87
CA THR A 136 0.05 -33.14 -5.63
C THR A 136 -1.25 -33.89 -5.33
N ALA A 137 -2.15 -33.31 -4.52
CA ALA A 137 -3.46 -33.88 -4.24
C ALA A 137 -4.28 -34.07 -5.54
N LEU A 138 -4.25 -33.06 -6.42
CA LEU A 138 -4.93 -33.10 -7.70
C LEU A 138 -4.39 -34.20 -8.64
N LEU A 139 -3.06 -34.30 -8.79
CA LEU A 139 -2.44 -35.34 -9.64
C LEU A 139 -2.65 -36.77 -9.10
N ASN A 140 -2.79 -36.92 -7.79
CA ASN A 140 -3.05 -38.22 -7.13
C ASN A 140 -4.53 -38.53 -6.95
N HIS A 141 -5.46 -37.66 -7.40
CA HIS A 141 -6.93 -37.77 -7.23
C HIS A 141 -7.36 -37.84 -5.77
N ASP A 142 -6.63 -37.18 -4.86
CA ASP A 142 -6.92 -37.09 -3.42
C ASP A 142 -7.92 -35.94 -3.18
N ASN A 143 -9.16 -36.16 -3.57
CA ASN A 143 -10.18 -35.11 -3.60
C ASN A 143 -10.51 -34.53 -2.23
N ASP A 144 -10.31 -35.29 -1.14
CA ASP A 144 -10.58 -34.85 0.23
C ASP A 144 -9.63 -33.73 0.71
N LYS A 145 -8.49 -33.57 0.04
CA LYS A 145 -7.48 -32.54 0.33
C LYS A 145 -7.56 -31.29 -0.56
N LEU A 146 -8.47 -31.29 -1.53
CA LEU A 146 -8.58 -30.17 -2.45
C LEU A 146 -9.30 -28.98 -1.81
N ASP A 147 -8.70 -27.80 -1.88
CA ASP A 147 -9.32 -26.52 -1.52
C ASP A 147 -9.94 -25.88 -2.76
N GLU A 148 -11.25 -25.73 -2.74
CA GLU A 148 -12.03 -25.12 -3.84
C GLU A 148 -11.65 -23.66 -4.13
N ASN A 149 -11.08 -22.97 -3.17
CA ASN A 149 -10.59 -21.58 -3.31
C ASN A 149 -9.18 -21.50 -3.88
N SER A 150 -8.49 -22.63 -4.06
CA SER A 150 -7.16 -22.67 -4.67
C SER A 150 -7.24 -22.38 -6.17
N HIS A 151 -6.44 -21.45 -6.66
CA HIS A 151 -6.32 -21.15 -8.09
C HIS A 151 -5.88 -22.39 -8.91
N ILE A 152 -5.11 -23.31 -8.31
CA ILE A 152 -4.74 -24.60 -8.95
C ILE A 152 -5.98 -25.43 -9.24
N VAL A 153 -6.83 -25.63 -8.21
CA VAL A 153 -8.05 -26.43 -8.32
C VAL A 153 -9.06 -25.75 -9.23
N GLU A 154 -9.26 -24.45 -9.06
CA GLU A 154 -10.18 -23.66 -9.87
C GLU A 154 -9.83 -23.71 -11.37
N ASN A 155 -8.56 -23.49 -11.72
CA ASN A 155 -8.09 -23.46 -13.09
C ASN A 155 -8.03 -24.86 -13.74
N TYR A 156 -7.74 -25.90 -12.97
CA TYR A 156 -7.86 -27.28 -13.42
C TYR A 156 -9.32 -27.61 -13.79
N LYS A 157 -10.29 -27.27 -12.92
CA LYS A 157 -11.72 -27.50 -13.18
C LYS A 157 -12.20 -26.75 -14.42
N LEU A 158 -11.74 -25.50 -14.59
CA LEU A 158 -12.03 -24.71 -15.78
C LEU A 158 -11.51 -25.37 -17.06
N ALA A 159 -10.26 -25.86 -17.04
CA ALA A 159 -9.65 -26.56 -18.16
C ALA A 159 -10.39 -27.86 -18.48
N LYS A 160 -10.74 -28.66 -17.45
CA LYS A 160 -11.47 -29.89 -17.60
C LYS A 160 -12.84 -29.65 -18.26
N GLN A 161 -13.59 -28.68 -17.78
CA GLN A 161 -14.88 -28.31 -18.37
C GLN A 161 -14.76 -27.88 -19.85
N ALA A 162 -13.71 -27.10 -20.16
CA ALA A 162 -13.48 -26.68 -21.54
C ALA A 162 -13.18 -27.86 -22.46
N PHE A 163 -12.37 -28.82 -22.01
CA PHE A 163 -12.01 -30.00 -22.80
C PHE A 163 -13.18 -30.96 -22.94
N ASP A 164 -14.01 -31.18 -21.92
CA ASP A 164 -15.25 -31.93 -22.05
C ASP A 164 -16.14 -31.34 -23.14
N ASN A 165 -16.35 -30.02 -23.14
CA ASN A 165 -17.14 -29.34 -24.17
C ASN A 165 -16.53 -29.47 -25.57
N TRP A 166 -15.20 -29.48 -25.71
CA TRP A 166 -14.55 -29.65 -27.01
C TRP A 166 -14.65 -31.09 -27.53
N LEU A 167 -14.57 -32.08 -26.64
CA LEU A 167 -14.79 -33.48 -26.96
C LEU A 167 -16.25 -33.71 -27.47
N GLU A 168 -17.23 -33.11 -26.83
CA GLU A 168 -18.64 -33.12 -27.26
C GLU A 168 -18.83 -32.49 -28.65
N GLN A 169 -18.02 -31.48 -29.00
CA GLN A 169 -17.98 -30.86 -30.33
C GLN A 169 -17.27 -31.68 -31.38
N GLY A 170 -16.75 -32.86 -31.04
CA GLY A 170 -16.05 -33.77 -31.92
C GLY A 170 -14.54 -33.51 -32.10
N ILE A 171 -13.94 -32.65 -31.27
CA ILE A 171 -12.48 -32.47 -31.18
C ILE A 171 -11.93 -33.65 -30.37
N THR A 172 -10.88 -34.31 -30.87
CA THR A 172 -10.30 -35.47 -30.19
C THR A 172 -9.27 -35.09 -29.13
N SER A 173 -9.08 -35.97 -28.13
CA SER A 173 -8.03 -35.79 -27.09
C SER A 173 -6.63 -35.63 -27.74
N ARG A 174 -6.37 -36.28 -28.83
CA ARG A 174 -5.10 -36.15 -29.59
C ARG A 174 -4.92 -34.76 -30.19
N GLU A 175 -5.98 -34.16 -30.72
CA GLU A 175 -5.91 -32.79 -31.28
C GLU A 175 -5.67 -31.77 -30.17
N ILE A 176 -6.27 -31.96 -28.99
CA ILE A 176 -6.04 -31.09 -27.81
C ILE A 176 -4.60 -31.25 -27.33
N LEU A 177 -4.11 -32.49 -27.17
CA LEU A 177 -2.71 -32.74 -26.81
C LEU A 177 -1.75 -32.13 -27.83
N GLN A 178 -2.03 -32.25 -29.12
CA GLN A 178 -1.18 -31.68 -30.17
C GLN A 178 -1.18 -30.16 -30.12
N ALA A 179 -2.28 -29.51 -29.78
CA ALA A 179 -2.33 -28.06 -29.57
C ALA A 179 -1.51 -27.62 -28.36
N ILE A 180 -1.59 -28.34 -27.24
CA ILE A 180 -0.74 -28.07 -26.07
C ILE A 180 0.76 -28.21 -26.43
N ARG A 181 1.12 -29.22 -27.24
CA ARG A 181 2.50 -29.39 -27.69
C ARG A 181 2.98 -28.30 -28.66
N GLN A 182 2.09 -27.51 -29.26
CA GLN A 182 2.44 -26.37 -30.11
C GLN A 182 2.61 -25.05 -29.35
N LEU A 183 2.47 -25.05 -28.04
CA LEU A 183 2.79 -23.89 -27.19
C LEU A 183 4.30 -23.67 -27.18
N GLN A 184 4.72 -22.51 -27.68
CA GLN A 184 6.13 -22.11 -27.76
C GLN A 184 6.52 -21.15 -26.65
N VAL A 185 7.75 -21.28 -26.16
CA VAL A 185 8.38 -20.36 -25.21
C VAL A 185 9.78 -19.97 -25.68
N VAL A 186 10.23 -18.79 -25.31
CA VAL A 186 11.67 -18.46 -25.32
C VAL A 186 12.26 -18.99 -24.02
N GLY A 187 13.00 -20.09 -24.11
CA GLY A 187 13.75 -20.58 -22.95
C GLY A 187 15.08 -19.83 -22.82
N ILE A 188 15.33 -19.27 -21.67
CA ILE A 188 16.56 -18.55 -21.31
C ILE A 188 17.28 -19.38 -20.23
N SER A 189 18.34 -20.04 -20.63
CA SER A 189 19.19 -20.82 -19.73
C SER A 189 20.27 -19.92 -19.12
N LEU A 190 20.31 -19.90 -17.79
CA LEU A 190 21.34 -19.25 -17.01
C LEU A 190 22.41 -20.27 -16.59
N LYS A 191 23.62 -19.79 -16.36
CA LYS A 191 24.74 -20.60 -15.88
C LYS A 191 25.11 -20.19 -14.46
N GLU A 192 25.18 -21.17 -13.59
CA GLU A 192 25.59 -20.99 -12.20
C GLU A 192 27.00 -20.39 -12.11
N GLY A 193 27.16 -19.34 -11.31
CA GLY A 193 28.43 -18.63 -11.11
C GLY A 193 28.89 -17.67 -12.25
N GLU A 194 28.20 -17.69 -13.42
CA GLU A 194 28.48 -16.75 -14.53
C GLU A 194 27.39 -15.66 -14.65
N ASP A 195 26.14 -16.03 -14.50
CA ASP A 195 24.97 -15.16 -14.64
C ASP A 195 24.40 -14.82 -13.26
N ASP A 196 23.97 -13.57 -13.05
CA ASP A 196 23.24 -13.17 -11.85
C ASP A 196 21.74 -13.33 -12.08
N PRO A 197 21.09 -14.33 -11.45
CA PRO A 197 19.68 -14.61 -11.65
C PRO A 197 18.78 -13.44 -11.26
N GLN A 198 19.17 -12.65 -10.23
CA GLN A 198 18.39 -11.52 -9.73
C GLN A 198 18.34 -10.39 -10.74
N ILE A 199 19.49 -9.97 -11.28
CA ILE A 199 19.56 -8.89 -12.29
C ILE A 199 18.75 -9.28 -13.53
N ILE A 200 18.85 -10.55 -13.95
CA ILE A 200 18.13 -11.06 -15.12
C ILE A 200 16.63 -11.11 -14.85
N PHE A 201 16.23 -11.58 -13.67
CA PHE A 201 14.84 -11.62 -13.24
C PHE A 201 14.21 -10.21 -13.21
N GLU A 202 14.88 -9.23 -12.65
CA GLU A 202 14.43 -7.84 -12.62
C GLU A 202 14.25 -7.25 -14.04
N SER A 203 15.17 -7.55 -14.95
CA SER A 203 15.12 -7.02 -16.33
C SER A 203 14.02 -7.65 -17.19
N ILE A 204 13.69 -8.92 -16.99
CA ILE A 204 12.70 -9.66 -17.80
C ILE A 204 11.28 -9.45 -17.33
N ASN A 205 11.05 -9.29 -16.02
CA ASN A 205 9.71 -9.14 -15.45
C ASN A 205 8.96 -7.85 -15.89
N SER A 206 9.63 -6.94 -16.59
CA SER A 206 8.99 -5.75 -17.16
C SER A 206 7.88 -6.05 -18.20
N THR A 207 7.73 -7.30 -18.66
CA THR A 207 6.82 -7.69 -19.78
C THR A 207 5.64 -8.57 -19.37
N GLY A 208 5.52 -8.98 -18.08
CA GLY A 208 4.48 -9.88 -17.56
C GLY A 208 3.47 -9.22 -16.61
N VAL A 209 2.79 -10.01 -15.77
CA VAL A 209 2.06 -9.50 -14.61
C VAL A 209 3.08 -8.89 -13.65
N ALA A 210 3.01 -7.57 -13.47
CA ALA A 210 3.98 -6.84 -12.66
C ALA A 210 4.10 -7.46 -11.25
N LEU A 211 5.35 -7.65 -10.80
CA LEU A 211 5.62 -8.06 -9.43
C LEU A 211 5.35 -6.90 -8.49
N THR A 212 4.86 -7.23 -7.30
CA THR A 212 4.67 -6.25 -6.24
C THR A 212 6.01 -5.91 -5.57
N ASN A 213 6.06 -4.81 -4.80
CA ASN A 213 7.27 -4.48 -4.06
C ASN A 213 7.67 -5.59 -3.07
N SER A 214 6.70 -6.23 -2.42
CA SER A 214 6.93 -7.36 -1.50
C SER A 214 7.51 -8.58 -2.21
N ASP A 215 7.05 -8.89 -3.43
CA ASP A 215 7.62 -9.97 -4.23
C ASP A 215 9.10 -9.70 -4.60
N LEU A 216 9.40 -8.46 -5.02
CA LEU A 216 10.76 -8.05 -5.36
C LEU A 216 11.70 -8.12 -4.15
N ILE A 217 11.25 -7.64 -2.98
CA ILE A 217 12.01 -7.68 -1.74
C ILE A 217 12.24 -9.13 -1.29
N ARG A 218 11.22 -10.00 -1.37
CA ARG A 218 11.37 -11.44 -1.08
C ARG A 218 12.46 -12.06 -1.94
N ASN A 219 12.39 -11.82 -3.26
CA ASN A 219 13.36 -12.35 -4.20
C ASN A 219 14.77 -11.85 -3.88
N PHE A 220 14.92 -10.54 -3.61
CA PHE A 220 16.21 -9.95 -3.23
C PHE A 220 16.83 -10.62 -1.99
N LEU A 221 16.03 -10.87 -0.96
CA LEU A 221 16.52 -11.43 0.31
C LEU A 221 16.79 -12.94 0.26
N LEU A 222 16.08 -13.68 -0.60
CA LEU A 222 16.12 -15.15 -0.59
C LEU A 222 16.87 -15.74 -1.78
N MET A 223 16.85 -15.10 -2.97
CA MET A 223 17.37 -15.69 -4.20
C MET A 223 18.87 -16.00 -4.15
N SER A 224 19.65 -15.16 -3.50
CA SER A 224 21.12 -15.26 -3.46
C SER A 224 21.66 -15.99 -2.23
N ASP A 225 20.80 -16.52 -1.37
CA ASP A 225 21.21 -17.21 -0.14
C ASP A 225 21.21 -18.74 -0.32
N HIS A 226 22.18 -19.41 0.29
CA HIS A 226 22.26 -20.89 0.25
C HIS A 226 21.20 -21.56 1.12
N ASP A 227 20.73 -20.87 2.17
CA ASP A 227 19.76 -21.38 3.16
C ASP A 227 18.32 -20.91 2.85
N GLN A 228 17.96 -20.73 1.59
CA GLN A 228 16.68 -20.16 1.15
C GLN A 228 15.45 -20.76 1.84
N GLU A 229 15.38 -22.08 1.97
CA GLU A 229 14.24 -22.78 2.56
C GLU A 229 14.11 -22.46 4.06
N ARG A 230 15.22 -22.50 4.80
CA ARG A 230 15.23 -22.14 6.22
C ARG A 230 14.86 -20.67 6.43
N LEU A 231 15.47 -19.74 5.68
CA LEU A 231 15.17 -18.32 5.79
C LEU A 231 13.70 -18.01 5.44
N PHE A 232 13.15 -18.70 4.46
CA PHE A 232 11.75 -18.59 4.12
C PHE A 232 10.85 -19.10 5.27
N GLU A 233 11.11 -20.31 5.79
CA GLU A 233 10.29 -20.90 6.85
C GLU A 233 10.39 -20.17 8.18
N ASP A 234 11.60 -19.75 8.60
CA ASP A 234 11.83 -19.12 9.91
C ASP A 234 11.42 -17.64 9.96
N TYR A 235 11.49 -16.94 8.84
CA TYR A 235 11.27 -15.49 8.81
C TYR A 235 10.17 -15.07 7.85
N TRP A 236 10.28 -15.38 6.55
CA TRP A 236 9.35 -14.84 5.54
C TRP A 236 7.93 -15.37 5.69
N LEU A 237 7.75 -16.67 5.81
CA LEU A 237 6.45 -17.30 5.99
C LEU A 237 5.70 -16.79 7.24
N PRO A 238 6.34 -16.61 8.41
CA PRO A 238 5.73 -15.96 9.56
C PRO A 238 5.25 -14.53 9.26
N ILE A 239 6.02 -13.72 8.50
CA ILE A 239 5.62 -12.37 8.08
C ILE A 239 4.36 -12.44 7.21
N GLU A 240 4.37 -13.30 6.18
CA GLU A 240 3.19 -13.50 5.30
C GLU A 240 1.95 -13.91 6.11
N ASN A 241 2.07 -14.90 6.99
CA ASN A 241 0.96 -15.39 7.81
C ASN A 241 0.38 -14.30 8.73
N LYS A 242 1.21 -13.37 9.20
CA LYS A 242 0.75 -12.27 10.06
C LYS A 242 0.02 -11.20 9.27
N LEU A 243 0.51 -10.84 8.09
CA LEU A 243 0.03 -9.68 7.33
C LEU A 243 -0.95 -10.05 6.22
N ARG A 244 -0.80 -11.22 5.60
CA ARG A 244 -1.59 -11.64 4.44
C ARG A 244 -2.76 -12.52 4.86
N ARG A 245 -3.88 -11.91 5.20
CA ARG A 245 -5.12 -12.64 5.58
C ARG A 245 -6.09 -12.87 4.43
N ASP A 246 -5.97 -12.06 3.40
CA ASP A 246 -6.60 -12.28 2.11
C ASP A 246 -5.54 -12.78 1.11
N ASN A 247 -5.97 -13.27 -0.03
CA ASN A 247 -5.06 -13.75 -1.07
C ASN A 247 -4.37 -12.59 -1.85
N SER A 248 -4.34 -11.36 -1.30
CA SER A 248 -3.72 -10.20 -1.92
C SER A 248 -2.38 -9.83 -1.23
N ASN A 249 -1.51 -9.14 -1.97
CA ASN A 249 -0.26 -8.60 -1.43
C ASN A 249 -0.40 -7.19 -0.86
N HIS A 250 -1.62 -6.62 -0.81
CA HIS A 250 -1.80 -5.22 -0.42
C HIS A 250 -1.25 -4.89 0.97
N ALA A 251 -1.49 -5.75 1.96
CA ALA A 251 -1.00 -5.54 3.32
C ALA A 251 0.52 -5.63 3.40
N MET A 252 1.13 -6.57 2.67
CA MET A 252 2.58 -6.72 2.60
C MET A 252 3.25 -5.49 1.93
N ASP A 253 2.72 -5.04 0.80
CA ASP A 253 3.25 -3.85 0.10
C ASP A 253 3.08 -2.58 0.94
N ALA A 254 1.93 -2.42 1.61
CA ALA A 254 1.69 -1.32 2.53
C ALA A 254 2.69 -1.36 3.69
N PHE A 255 2.91 -2.52 4.31
CA PHE A 255 3.91 -2.71 5.36
C PHE A 255 5.32 -2.30 4.89
N PHE A 256 5.81 -2.85 3.78
CA PHE A 256 7.15 -2.51 3.29
C PHE A 256 7.30 -1.03 2.97
N ARG A 257 6.27 -0.41 2.43
CA ARG A 257 6.28 1.04 2.21
C ARG A 257 6.40 1.81 3.53
N GLN A 258 5.60 1.47 4.55
CA GLN A 258 5.64 2.14 5.85
C GLN A 258 6.97 1.88 6.58
N PHE A 259 7.49 0.65 6.50
CA PHE A 259 8.79 0.28 7.05
C PHE A 259 9.94 1.10 6.44
N ILE A 260 9.96 1.24 5.11
CA ILE A 260 11.00 2.04 4.43
C ILE A 260 10.84 3.53 4.70
N ILE A 261 9.63 4.05 4.78
CA ILE A 261 9.36 5.44 5.20
C ILE A 261 9.90 5.67 6.61
N MET A 262 9.68 4.76 7.54
CA MET A 262 10.21 4.79 8.90
C MET A 262 11.74 4.81 8.90
N LYS A 263 12.39 3.87 8.20
CA LYS A 263 13.87 3.78 8.11
C LYS A 263 14.49 5.05 7.50
N LYS A 264 13.85 5.65 6.50
CA LYS A 264 14.34 6.86 5.81
C LYS A 264 13.95 8.16 6.50
N ASN A 265 12.99 8.13 7.43
CA ASN A 265 12.38 9.32 8.03
C ASN A 265 11.85 10.33 6.99
N SER A 266 11.41 9.85 5.84
CA SER A 266 10.89 10.64 4.72
C SER A 266 9.94 9.80 3.87
N VAL A 267 9.01 10.46 3.16
CA VAL A 267 8.08 9.76 2.27
C VAL A 267 8.85 9.12 1.12
N VAL A 268 8.48 7.89 0.80
CA VAL A 268 8.99 7.15 -0.36
C VAL A 268 7.84 6.88 -1.30
N ALA A 269 8.00 7.26 -2.56
CA ALA A 269 7.03 6.99 -3.62
C ALA A 269 6.92 5.48 -3.82
N GLU A 270 5.71 4.98 -4.09
CA GLU A 270 5.42 3.54 -4.18
C GLU A 270 6.32 2.82 -5.20
N ARG A 271 6.55 3.44 -6.36
CA ARG A 271 7.44 2.92 -7.42
C ARG A 271 8.92 2.82 -7.01
N LYS A 272 9.34 3.51 -5.91
CA LYS A 272 10.73 3.54 -5.42
C LYS A 272 10.93 2.67 -4.18
N VAL A 273 9.90 2.03 -3.65
CA VAL A 273 9.98 1.26 -2.39
C VAL A 273 11.05 0.18 -2.49
N TYR A 274 11.01 -0.66 -3.52
CA TYR A 274 11.99 -1.72 -3.72
C TYR A 274 13.42 -1.19 -3.85
N GLN A 275 13.66 -0.22 -4.74
CA GLN A 275 15.00 0.34 -4.92
C GLN A 275 15.54 0.98 -3.64
N THR A 276 14.68 1.73 -2.92
CA THR A 276 15.06 2.35 -1.64
C THR A 276 15.37 1.29 -0.58
N PHE A 277 14.63 0.17 -0.58
CA PHE A 277 14.90 -0.97 0.30
C PHE A 277 16.30 -1.54 0.04
N VAL A 278 16.62 -1.85 -1.21
CA VAL A 278 17.94 -2.39 -1.63
C VAL A 278 19.07 -1.45 -1.23
N ASP A 279 18.91 -0.15 -1.50
CA ASP A 279 19.92 0.86 -1.14
C ASP A 279 20.11 0.97 0.38
N THR A 280 19.02 0.91 1.14
CA THR A 280 19.07 0.94 2.61
C THR A 280 19.79 -0.28 3.17
N PHE A 281 19.39 -1.47 2.69
CA PHE A 281 20.02 -2.74 3.06
C PHE A 281 21.54 -2.73 2.80
N LYS A 282 21.97 -2.31 1.60
CA LYS A 282 23.39 -2.22 1.24
C LYS A 282 24.16 -1.22 2.13
N ASN A 283 23.55 -0.08 2.44
CA ASN A 283 24.16 0.95 3.27
C ASN A 283 24.31 0.51 4.74
N GLU A 284 23.39 -0.30 5.25
CA GLU A 284 23.45 -0.84 6.62
C GLU A 284 24.37 -2.04 6.74
N ASN A 285 24.82 -2.62 5.62
CA ASN A 285 25.71 -3.78 5.55
C ASN A 285 25.21 -4.98 6.37
N LEU A 286 23.89 -5.23 6.31
CA LEU A 286 23.24 -6.35 6.97
C LEU A 286 23.39 -7.65 6.17
N SER A 287 23.44 -8.81 6.84
CA SER A 287 23.20 -10.09 6.17
C SER A 287 21.70 -10.23 5.86
N HIS A 288 21.34 -11.11 4.91
CA HIS A 288 19.94 -11.39 4.57
C HIS A 288 19.14 -11.84 5.79
N GLU A 289 19.72 -12.71 6.62
CA GLU A 289 19.09 -13.18 7.85
C GLU A 289 18.87 -12.07 8.87
N GLN A 290 19.84 -11.16 9.05
CA GLN A 290 19.67 -10.00 9.93
C GLN A 290 18.55 -9.06 9.45
N ALA A 291 18.48 -8.81 8.13
CA ALA A 291 17.40 -8.01 7.56
C ALA A 291 16.04 -8.68 7.70
N LEU A 292 15.96 -9.99 7.45
CA LEU A 292 14.72 -10.76 7.61
C LEU A 292 14.25 -10.78 9.07
N LYS A 293 15.16 -10.89 10.03
CA LYS A 293 14.84 -10.80 11.46
C LYS A 293 14.26 -9.42 11.80
N GLU A 294 14.95 -8.36 11.39
CA GLU A 294 14.45 -6.98 11.60
C GLU A 294 13.07 -6.78 10.98
N ILE A 295 12.88 -7.21 9.73
CA ILE A 295 11.58 -7.12 9.03
C ILE A 295 10.50 -7.86 9.80
N LYS A 296 10.79 -9.07 10.31
CA LYS A 296 9.84 -9.86 11.10
C LYS A 296 9.41 -9.13 12.37
N ASP A 297 10.36 -8.57 13.12
CA ASP A 297 10.08 -7.83 14.34
C ASP A 297 9.14 -6.63 14.04
N TYR A 298 9.43 -5.84 12.99
CA TYR A 298 8.57 -4.74 12.58
C TYR A 298 7.23 -5.18 11.97
N ALA A 299 7.17 -6.34 11.32
CA ALA A 299 5.92 -6.89 10.80
C ALA A 299 4.96 -7.30 11.94
N GLU A 300 5.50 -7.79 13.06
CA GLU A 300 4.70 -8.09 14.27
C GLU A 300 4.10 -6.81 14.86
N LEU A 301 4.87 -5.73 14.94
CA LEU A 301 4.36 -4.41 15.36
C LEU A 301 3.27 -3.92 14.41
N TYR A 302 3.52 -3.98 13.10
CA TYR A 302 2.57 -3.53 12.09
C TYR A 302 1.25 -4.34 12.11
N ALA A 303 1.34 -5.65 12.32
CA ALA A 303 0.16 -6.51 12.49
C ALA A 303 -0.70 -6.09 13.70
N SER A 304 -0.06 -5.63 14.79
CA SER A 304 -0.78 -5.12 15.96
C SER A 304 -1.56 -3.83 15.66
N PHE A 305 -1.09 -3.02 14.70
CA PHE A 305 -1.84 -1.84 14.26
C PHE A 305 -3.04 -2.20 13.39
N MET A 306 -2.89 -3.21 12.53
CA MET A 306 -3.98 -3.69 11.66
C MET A 306 -5.04 -4.50 12.43
N TYR A 307 -4.62 -5.28 13.40
CA TYR A 307 -5.44 -6.24 14.16
C TYR A 307 -5.30 -6.03 15.68
N PRO A 308 -5.68 -4.85 16.21
CA PRO A 308 -5.42 -4.48 17.60
C PRO A 308 -5.98 -5.49 18.61
N ALA A 309 -7.15 -6.06 18.34
CA ALA A 309 -7.81 -7.01 19.23
C ALA A 309 -6.98 -8.27 19.50
N GLU A 310 -6.10 -8.66 18.58
CA GLU A 310 -5.24 -9.84 18.69
C GLU A 310 -3.86 -9.52 19.30
N SER A 311 -3.56 -8.26 19.51
CA SER A 311 -2.29 -7.83 20.11
C SER A 311 -2.26 -8.08 21.63
N ASN A 312 -1.05 -8.09 22.20
CA ASN A 312 -0.84 -8.25 23.65
C ASN A 312 -0.79 -6.91 24.40
N TYR A 313 -1.04 -5.78 23.73
CA TYR A 313 -1.05 -4.45 24.35
C TYR A 313 -2.29 -4.27 25.22
N ASN A 314 -2.27 -3.26 26.10
CA ASN A 314 -3.39 -2.95 26.97
C ASN A 314 -4.64 -2.49 26.18
N ASP A 315 -5.80 -2.47 26.84
CA ASP A 315 -7.08 -2.16 26.19
C ASP A 315 -7.19 -0.72 25.68
N ASP A 316 -6.47 0.22 26.29
CA ASP A 316 -6.46 1.62 25.83
C ASP A 316 -5.75 1.75 24.49
N ILE A 317 -4.56 1.13 24.33
CA ILE A 317 -3.84 1.07 23.06
C ILE A 317 -4.67 0.36 21.98
N LYS A 318 -5.30 -0.78 22.32
CA LYS A 318 -6.16 -1.50 21.38
C LYS A 318 -7.33 -0.65 20.92
N THR A 319 -7.94 0.09 21.83
CA THR A 319 -9.08 0.97 21.53
C THR A 319 -8.66 2.13 20.62
N ASP A 320 -7.53 2.76 20.90
CA ASP A 320 -6.98 3.84 20.07
C ASP A 320 -6.63 3.38 18.65
N LEU A 321 -5.93 2.27 18.52
CA LEU A 321 -5.60 1.68 17.21
C LEU A 321 -6.86 1.26 16.43
N ALA A 322 -7.85 0.67 17.11
CA ALA A 322 -9.13 0.31 16.49
C ALA A 322 -9.90 1.56 16.02
N SER A 323 -9.81 2.66 16.77
CA SER A 323 -10.40 3.94 16.39
C SER A 323 -9.77 4.51 15.11
N LEU A 324 -8.44 4.45 14.99
CA LEU A 324 -7.71 4.85 13.78
C LEU A 324 -8.08 3.98 12.58
N ASN A 325 -8.19 2.67 12.76
CA ASN A 325 -8.61 1.75 11.70
C ASN A 325 -10.04 2.08 11.21
N ARG A 326 -10.95 2.41 12.12
CA ARG A 326 -12.34 2.76 11.80
C ARG A 326 -12.45 4.02 10.95
N ILE A 327 -11.57 5.00 11.16
CA ILE A 327 -11.50 6.23 10.36
C ILE A 327 -10.48 6.14 9.21
N ASN A 328 -9.96 4.95 8.89
CA ASN A 328 -9.00 4.69 7.83
C ASN A 328 -7.72 5.55 7.92
N GLN A 329 -7.18 5.77 9.13
CA GLN A 329 -5.98 6.57 9.37
C GLN A 329 -4.76 5.68 9.65
N SER A 330 -4.00 5.37 8.60
CA SER A 330 -2.72 4.64 8.69
C SER A 330 -1.48 5.52 8.47
N THR A 331 -1.67 6.83 8.30
CA THR A 331 -0.57 7.77 8.02
C THR A 331 0.42 7.90 9.17
N SER A 332 0.00 7.59 10.40
CA SER A 332 0.85 7.59 11.62
C SER A 332 1.72 6.35 11.78
N TYR A 333 1.53 5.30 10.99
CA TYR A 333 2.22 4.02 11.17
C TYR A 333 3.75 4.11 11.11
N PRO A 334 4.40 4.91 10.23
CA PRO A 334 5.86 5.06 10.27
C PRO A 334 6.36 5.62 11.60
N PHE A 335 5.61 6.53 12.22
CA PHE A 335 5.91 7.05 13.55
C PHE A 335 5.65 5.99 14.63
N PHE A 336 4.55 5.28 14.57
CA PHE A 336 4.22 4.22 15.53
C PHE A 336 5.24 3.09 15.50
N LEU A 337 5.76 2.69 14.35
CA LEU A 337 6.82 1.68 14.27
C LEU A 337 8.04 2.06 15.11
N HIS A 338 8.45 3.33 15.12
CA HIS A 338 9.52 3.80 16.03
C HIS A 338 9.13 3.72 17.50
N VAL A 339 7.94 4.20 17.86
CA VAL A 339 7.50 4.30 19.26
C VAL A 339 7.30 2.92 19.89
N PHE A 340 6.65 2.02 19.16
CA PHE A 340 6.46 0.64 19.62
C PHE A 340 7.79 -0.13 19.71
N HIS A 341 8.70 0.10 18.77
CA HIS A 341 10.04 -0.48 18.83
C HIS A 341 10.83 0.03 20.05
N ASP A 342 10.73 1.31 20.40
CA ASP A 342 11.32 1.83 21.63
C ASP A 342 10.73 1.16 22.89
N TYR A 343 9.43 0.87 22.89
CA TYR A 343 8.77 0.13 23.98
C TYR A 343 9.26 -1.33 24.07
N GLU A 344 9.30 -2.06 22.98
CA GLU A 344 9.80 -3.44 22.94
C GLU A 344 11.26 -3.55 23.37
N ASN A 345 12.07 -2.50 23.15
CA ASN A 345 13.44 -2.40 23.62
C ASN A 345 13.58 -1.82 25.05
N ASN A 346 12.48 -1.62 25.78
CA ASN A 346 12.45 -1.04 27.12
C ASN A 346 13.06 0.37 27.22
N GLU A 347 13.03 1.16 26.13
CA GLU A 347 13.44 2.57 26.16
C GLU A 347 12.33 3.46 26.77
N ILE A 348 11.08 3.02 26.69
CA ILE A 348 9.91 3.63 27.32
C ILE A 348 9.05 2.58 28.02
N ASP A 349 8.26 3.01 28.99
CA ASP A 349 7.30 2.15 29.68
C ASP A 349 5.92 2.15 28.98
N GLU A 350 5.04 1.25 29.39
CA GLU A 350 3.69 1.11 28.83
C GLU A 350 2.84 2.34 29.02
N GLU A 351 2.99 3.06 30.14
CA GLU A 351 2.26 4.31 30.40
C GLU A 351 2.64 5.37 29.37
N THR A 352 3.93 5.52 29.07
CA THR A 352 4.43 6.46 28.05
C THR A 352 3.93 6.07 26.67
N LEU A 353 3.99 4.78 26.30
CA LEU A 353 3.47 4.29 25.03
C LEU A 353 1.97 4.64 24.90
N THR A 354 1.17 4.30 25.91
CA THR A 354 -0.28 4.57 25.94
C THR A 354 -0.57 6.06 25.71
N LYS A 355 0.13 6.95 26.46
CA LYS A 355 -0.03 8.40 26.31
C LYS A 355 0.31 8.92 24.93
N VAL A 356 1.36 8.38 24.31
CA VAL A 356 1.78 8.80 22.96
C VAL A 356 0.76 8.35 21.91
N ILE A 357 0.30 7.09 21.98
CA ILE A 357 -0.69 6.56 21.03
C ILE A 357 -2.00 7.35 21.17
N HIS A 358 -2.46 7.57 22.40
CA HIS A 358 -3.67 8.37 22.68
C HIS A 358 -3.57 9.80 22.12
N LEU A 359 -2.45 10.48 22.36
CA LEU A 359 -2.20 11.84 21.83
C LEU A 359 -2.39 11.90 20.32
N ILE A 360 -1.77 10.98 19.58
CA ILE A 360 -1.82 10.96 18.13
C ILE A 360 -3.20 10.53 17.63
N THR A 361 -3.85 9.58 18.29
CA THR A 361 -5.20 9.14 17.97
C THR A 361 -6.19 10.30 18.10
N ILE A 362 -6.18 11.02 19.20
CA ILE A 362 -7.06 12.18 19.42
C ILE A 362 -6.77 13.29 18.40
N TYR A 363 -5.50 13.58 18.12
CA TYR A 363 -5.13 14.53 17.07
C TYR A 363 -5.75 14.16 15.72
N LEU A 364 -5.65 12.90 15.29
CA LEU A 364 -6.18 12.43 14.00
C LEU A 364 -7.72 12.42 13.98
N ILE A 365 -8.37 12.08 15.10
CA ILE A 365 -9.83 12.14 15.23
C ILE A 365 -10.31 13.60 15.11
N ARG A 366 -9.71 14.54 15.85
CA ARG A 366 -10.06 15.97 15.78
C ARG A 366 -9.93 16.51 14.36
N ARG A 367 -8.84 16.18 13.67
CA ARG A 367 -8.63 16.57 12.27
C ARG A 367 -9.70 16.00 11.33
N THR A 368 -10.06 14.73 11.53
CA THR A 368 -11.07 14.07 10.70
C THR A 368 -12.45 14.67 10.91
N ILE A 369 -12.80 15.04 12.15
CA ILE A 369 -14.05 15.74 12.48
C ILE A 369 -14.07 17.13 11.83
N CYS A 370 -12.95 17.86 11.88
CA CYS A 370 -12.81 19.20 11.31
C CYS A 370 -12.59 19.22 9.80
N ASP A 371 -12.65 18.07 9.12
CA ASP A 371 -12.44 17.90 7.68
C ASP A 371 -11.11 18.53 7.19
N VAL A 372 -10.06 18.43 8.01
CA VAL A 372 -8.73 18.94 7.65
C VAL A 372 -8.06 17.95 6.68
N PRO A 373 -7.60 18.39 5.50
CA PRO A 373 -7.01 17.51 4.51
C PRO A 373 -5.84 16.67 5.03
N SER A 374 -5.80 15.39 4.65
CA SER A 374 -4.80 14.42 5.11
C SER A 374 -3.50 14.38 4.30
N ASN A 375 -3.40 15.12 3.19
CA ASN A 375 -2.28 15.04 2.23
C ASN A 375 -0.90 15.29 2.87
N SER A 376 -0.81 16.15 3.90
CA SER A 376 0.44 16.44 4.61
C SER A 376 0.83 15.41 5.66
N LEU A 377 -0.11 14.55 6.10
CA LEU A 377 0.07 13.70 7.28
C LEU A 377 1.17 12.65 7.11
N LEU A 378 1.23 11.97 5.95
CA LEU A 378 2.27 10.97 5.73
C LEU A 378 3.67 11.59 5.82
N GLY A 379 3.87 12.77 5.20
CA GLY A 379 5.14 13.49 5.28
C GLY A 379 5.46 13.99 6.69
N PHE A 380 4.45 14.41 7.41
CA PHE A 380 4.56 14.81 8.81
C PHE A 380 5.02 13.63 9.68
N PHE A 381 4.29 12.51 9.67
CA PHE A 381 4.62 11.35 10.49
C PHE A 381 5.89 10.62 10.06
N ALA A 382 6.23 10.61 8.78
CA ALA A 382 7.50 10.07 8.30
C ALA A 382 8.72 10.72 8.98
N SER A 383 8.66 12.02 9.27
CA SER A 383 9.78 12.74 9.89
C SER A 383 9.58 13.06 11.37
N TYR A 384 8.42 12.75 11.93
CA TYR A 384 8.01 13.20 13.26
C TYR A 384 8.97 12.72 14.35
N TYR A 385 9.23 11.41 14.40
CA TYR A 385 10.12 10.83 15.39
C TYR A 385 11.53 11.43 15.32
N ALA A 386 12.13 11.41 14.14
CA ALA A 386 13.51 11.90 13.95
C ALA A 386 13.63 13.39 14.28
N ARG A 387 12.62 14.21 13.91
CA ARG A 387 12.62 15.64 14.22
C ARG A 387 12.45 15.89 15.70
N THR A 388 11.53 15.22 16.36
CA THR A 388 11.30 15.35 17.79
C THR A 388 12.58 15.10 18.58
N PHE A 389 13.24 13.96 18.41
CA PHE A 389 14.37 13.57 19.23
C PHE A 389 15.70 14.15 18.78
N LYS A 390 15.88 14.48 17.50
CA LYS A 390 17.02 15.27 17.04
C LYS A 390 17.01 16.68 17.64
N LEU A 391 15.84 17.30 17.72
CA LEU A 391 15.70 18.67 18.23
C LEU A 391 15.64 18.70 19.77
N ALA A 392 14.92 17.76 20.39
CA ALA A 392 14.81 17.68 21.85
C ALA A 392 16.15 17.29 22.54
N LYS A 393 17.09 16.68 21.81
CA LYS A 393 18.40 16.21 22.32
C LYS A 393 18.32 15.33 23.58
N ASN A 394 17.13 14.86 23.96
CA ASN A 394 16.91 14.12 25.19
C ASN A 394 15.63 13.23 25.13
N LYS A 395 15.82 11.94 25.06
CA LYS A 395 14.72 10.95 25.14
C LYS A 395 14.14 10.78 26.56
N LYS A 396 14.75 11.34 27.61
CA LYS A 396 14.23 11.18 28.98
C LYS A 396 12.88 11.85 29.21
N LYS A 397 12.51 12.82 28.38
CA LYS A 397 11.19 13.49 28.34
C LYS A 397 10.44 13.12 27.06
N TYR A 398 10.22 11.84 26.91
CA TYR A 398 9.75 11.25 25.66
C TYR A 398 8.37 11.81 25.25
N TYR A 399 7.38 11.66 26.13
CA TYR A 399 6.02 12.13 25.87
C TYR A 399 5.94 13.65 25.72
N GLU A 400 6.62 14.39 26.63
CA GLU A 400 6.63 15.85 26.59
C GLU A 400 7.25 16.40 25.31
N ALA A 401 8.29 15.76 24.78
CA ALA A 401 8.92 16.16 23.53
C ALA A 401 7.97 15.91 22.34
N ILE A 402 7.31 14.75 22.30
CA ILE A 402 6.32 14.41 21.27
C ILE A 402 5.12 15.37 21.36
N ASN A 403 4.54 15.58 22.54
CA ASN A 403 3.44 16.51 22.73
C ASN A 403 3.81 17.92 22.25
N LYS A 404 4.91 18.47 22.74
CA LYS A 404 5.35 19.81 22.35
C LYS A 404 5.60 19.93 20.85
N TYR A 405 6.23 18.92 20.21
CA TYR A 405 6.45 18.95 18.78
C TYR A 405 5.13 18.96 17.99
N LEU A 406 4.10 18.29 18.48
CA LEU A 406 2.77 18.33 17.86
C LEU A 406 2.17 19.74 17.92
N PHE A 407 2.21 20.38 19.08
CA PHE A 407 1.56 21.68 19.28
C PHE A 407 2.31 22.90 18.72
N VAL A 408 3.58 22.75 18.33
CA VAL A 408 4.29 23.82 17.59
C VAL A 408 4.05 23.77 16.09
N GLN A 409 3.29 22.80 15.59
CA GLN A 409 2.93 22.73 14.17
C GLN A 409 1.95 23.83 13.81
N GLN A 410 2.04 24.31 12.56
CA GLN A 410 1.18 25.36 12.01
C GLN A 410 0.59 24.91 10.68
N ASN A 411 -0.40 25.66 10.20
CA ASN A 411 -1.06 25.42 8.92
C ASN A 411 -1.72 24.03 8.84
N GLN A 412 -1.42 23.27 7.80
CA GLN A 412 -2.08 21.97 7.55
C GLN A 412 -1.83 20.90 8.62
N ASN A 413 -0.82 21.04 9.48
CA ASN A 413 -0.53 20.08 10.55
C ASN A 413 -0.88 20.62 11.95
N GLU A 414 -1.49 21.78 12.02
CA GLU A 414 -1.97 22.38 13.27
C GLU A 414 -3.01 21.49 13.96
N VAL A 415 -2.99 21.51 15.28
CA VAL A 415 -4.00 20.83 16.11
C VAL A 415 -5.28 21.65 16.07
N PRO A 416 -6.41 21.12 15.59
CA PRO A 416 -7.68 21.85 15.66
C PRO A 416 -8.03 22.20 17.12
N ASP A 417 -8.36 23.45 17.39
CA ASP A 417 -8.75 23.91 18.72
C ASP A 417 -10.18 23.45 19.10
N ASP A 418 -10.57 23.67 20.35
CA ASP A 418 -11.87 23.24 20.87
C ASP A 418 -13.05 23.95 20.20
N ASN A 419 -12.89 25.22 19.79
CA ASN A 419 -13.92 25.95 19.07
C ASN A 419 -14.14 25.41 17.67
N GLN A 420 -13.04 25.10 16.96
CA GLN A 420 -13.09 24.47 15.65
C GLN A 420 -13.76 23.08 15.74
N LEU A 421 -13.35 22.28 16.73
CA LEU A 421 -13.91 20.95 16.96
C LEU A 421 -15.40 21.02 17.30
N LYS A 422 -15.81 21.91 18.23
CA LYS A 422 -17.21 22.07 18.61
C LYS A 422 -18.07 22.50 17.43
N ASN A 423 -17.60 23.50 16.67
CA ASN A 423 -18.31 23.97 15.49
C ASN A 423 -18.48 22.87 14.42
N ALA A 424 -17.44 22.09 14.18
CA ALA A 424 -17.49 20.98 13.24
C ALA A 424 -18.47 19.88 13.71
N LEU A 425 -18.45 19.50 14.99
CA LEU A 425 -19.38 18.51 15.57
C LEU A 425 -20.85 18.93 15.45
N ILE A 426 -21.15 20.22 15.62
CA ILE A 426 -22.53 20.72 15.55
C ILE A 426 -23.03 20.78 14.11
N HIS A 427 -22.19 21.22 13.15
CA HIS A 427 -22.66 21.62 11.82
C HIS A 427 -22.29 20.66 10.69
N SER A 428 -21.30 19.77 10.89
CA SER A 428 -20.91 18.86 9.81
C SER A 428 -21.96 17.78 9.55
N LYS A 429 -22.07 17.34 8.29
CA LYS A 429 -22.90 16.20 7.88
C LYS A 429 -22.21 14.89 8.21
N LEU A 430 -22.10 14.60 9.51
CA LEU A 430 -21.32 13.50 10.08
C LEU A 430 -21.62 12.13 9.45
N TYR A 431 -22.89 11.87 9.13
CA TYR A 431 -23.32 10.58 8.53
C TYR A 431 -22.64 10.27 7.20
N LEU A 432 -22.17 11.28 6.46
CA LEU A 432 -21.52 11.07 5.16
C LEU A 432 -20.13 10.40 5.31
N ASN A 433 -19.51 10.49 6.48
CA ASN A 433 -18.33 9.70 6.82
C ASN A 433 -18.72 8.59 7.80
N LYS A 434 -19.08 7.43 7.26
CA LYS A 434 -19.64 6.33 8.03
C LYS A 434 -18.72 5.88 9.17
N GLY A 435 -17.42 5.65 8.90
CA GLY A 435 -16.47 5.20 9.92
C GLY A 435 -16.31 6.20 11.06
N LEU A 436 -16.26 7.50 10.75
CA LEU A 436 -16.21 8.56 11.76
C LEU A 436 -17.52 8.65 12.55
N CYS A 437 -18.66 8.53 11.86
CA CYS A 437 -19.98 8.57 12.51
C CYS A 437 -20.13 7.41 13.50
N ASP A 438 -19.80 6.19 13.09
CA ASP A 438 -19.82 5.00 13.95
C ASP A 438 -18.91 5.17 15.17
N LEU A 439 -17.69 5.72 14.97
CA LEU A 439 -16.75 5.99 16.06
C LEU A 439 -17.36 6.98 17.07
N ILE A 440 -17.85 8.12 16.59
CA ILE A 440 -18.40 9.19 17.45
C ILE A 440 -19.61 8.69 18.24
N MET A 441 -20.53 7.95 17.60
CA MET A 441 -21.71 7.41 18.30
C MET A 441 -21.31 6.45 19.42
N LEU A 442 -20.34 5.56 19.16
CA LEU A 442 -19.84 4.62 20.16
C LEU A 442 -19.06 5.33 21.28
N ASP A 443 -18.28 6.36 20.97
CA ASP A 443 -17.53 7.12 21.96
C ASP A 443 -18.46 7.90 22.90
N ILE A 444 -19.58 8.42 22.40
CA ILE A 444 -20.63 9.04 23.23
C ILE A 444 -21.24 8.00 24.18
N GLU A 445 -21.65 6.85 23.66
CA GLU A 445 -22.39 5.86 24.42
C GLU A 445 -21.50 5.08 25.41
N ASN A 446 -20.29 4.70 24.98
CA ASN A 446 -19.37 3.86 25.72
C ASN A 446 -18.39 4.64 26.63
N GLY A 447 -18.28 5.97 26.47
CA GLY A 447 -17.19 6.77 27.05
C GLY A 447 -17.04 6.62 28.58
N ASN A 448 -18.14 6.51 29.33
CA ASN A 448 -18.18 6.34 30.79
C ASN A 448 -18.86 5.05 31.23
N SER A 449 -19.20 4.15 30.30
CA SER A 449 -19.91 2.92 30.62
C SER A 449 -18.96 1.78 30.96
N LYS A 450 -19.27 1.02 32.01
CA LYS A 450 -18.59 -0.27 32.31
C LYS A 450 -19.04 -1.37 31.36
N GLU A 451 -20.26 -1.30 30.85
CA GLU A 451 -20.80 -2.22 29.84
C GLU A 451 -20.77 -1.52 28.49
N LYS A 452 -19.84 -1.96 27.64
CA LYS A 452 -19.67 -1.37 26.30
C LYS A 452 -20.64 -1.99 25.31
N LEU A 453 -21.31 -1.16 24.53
CA LEU A 453 -22.10 -1.60 23.38
C LEU A 453 -21.15 -2.06 22.27
N ASN A 454 -21.46 -3.21 21.66
CA ASN A 454 -20.77 -3.67 20.45
C ASN A 454 -21.43 -3.07 19.20
N SER A 455 -20.62 -2.67 18.22
CA SER A 455 -21.10 -2.09 16.97
C SER A 455 -21.67 -3.12 15.97
N GLU A 456 -21.43 -4.41 16.16
CA GLU A 456 -21.79 -5.44 15.17
C GLU A 456 -23.29 -5.55 14.94
N ASP A 457 -24.09 -5.33 16.00
CA ASP A 457 -25.56 -5.42 15.96
C ASP A 457 -26.27 -4.07 15.85
N LEU A 458 -25.52 -2.97 15.76
CA LEU A 458 -26.07 -1.61 15.80
C LEU A 458 -25.85 -0.89 14.48
N THR A 459 -26.84 -0.11 14.07
CA THR A 459 -26.78 0.75 12.89
C THR A 459 -27.16 2.17 13.24
N ILE A 460 -26.65 3.14 12.47
CA ILE A 460 -26.99 4.54 12.65
C ILE A 460 -28.42 4.77 12.24
N GLU A 461 -29.20 5.37 13.13
CA GLU A 461 -30.59 5.79 12.93
C GLU A 461 -30.70 7.31 12.82
N HIS A 462 -31.52 7.77 11.88
CA HIS A 462 -31.92 9.16 11.75
C HIS A 462 -33.24 9.39 12.50
N ILE A 463 -33.26 10.17 13.57
CA ILE A 463 -34.50 10.46 14.29
C ILE A 463 -35.48 11.18 13.37
N MET A 464 -35.11 12.31 12.77
CA MET A 464 -35.75 12.87 11.59
C MET A 464 -35.30 12.06 10.38
N PRO A 465 -36.18 11.31 9.70
CA PRO A 465 -35.79 10.30 8.71
C PRO A 465 -35.20 10.91 7.45
N GLN A 466 -34.35 10.17 6.74
CA GLN A 466 -33.77 10.61 5.47
C GLN A 466 -34.82 10.90 4.38
N THR A 467 -35.98 10.25 4.46
CA THR A 467 -37.13 10.52 3.59
C THR A 467 -38.29 10.93 4.44
N MET A 468 -38.66 12.20 4.45
CA MET A 468 -39.73 12.74 5.26
C MET A 468 -41.10 12.21 4.83
N SER A 469 -41.86 11.63 5.78
CA SER A 469 -43.28 11.34 5.61
C SER A 469 -44.12 12.63 5.76
N LYS A 470 -45.43 12.54 5.48
CA LYS A 470 -46.36 13.69 5.62
C LYS A 470 -46.39 14.27 7.04
N SER A 471 -46.15 13.46 8.05
CA SER A 471 -46.12 13.90 9.44
C SER A 471 -44.94 14.86 9.72
N TRP A 472 -43.78 14.57 9.16
CA TRP A 472 -42.58 15.37 9.31
C TRP A 472 -42.63 16.71 8.54
N ARG A 473 -43.18 16.69 7.30
CA ARG A 473 -43.34 17.88 6.43
C ARG A 473 -44.30 18.94 6.97
N LYS A 474 -45.03 18.67 8.07
CA LYS A 474 -45.87 19.68 8.72
C LYS A 474 -45.09 20.74 9.44
N ASN A 475 -43.95 20.37 10.01
CA ASN A 475 -43.18 21.20 10.93
C ASN A 475 -41.74 21.49 10.46
N ILE A 476 -41.27 20.86 9.40
CA ILE A 476 -39.89 20.95 8.90
C ILE A 476 -39.93 21.19 7.41
N SER A 477 -39.25 22.24 6.93
CA SER A 477 -39.10 22.54 5.50
C SER A 477 -38.08 21.60 4.85
N ASP A 478 -38.06 21.53 3.51
CA ASP A 478 -37.10 20.70 2.76
C ASP A 478 -35.67 21.26 2.94
N GLU A 479 -35.49 22.59 3.04
CA GLU A 479 -34.19 23.24 3.31
C GLU A 479 -33.65 22.88 4.70
N GLU A 480 -34.48 22.97 5.73
CA GLU A 480 -34.10 22.57 7.11
C GLU A 480 -33.78 21.08 7.19
N HIS A 481 -34.56 20.25 6.49
CA HIS A 481 -34.28 18.82 6.40
C HIS A 481 -32.89 18.56 5.81
N ASP A 482 -32.59 19.15 4.65
CA ASP A 482 -31.30 18.94 3.98
C ASP A 482 -30.12 19.46 4.81
N GLU A 483 -30.31 20.50 5.61
CA GLU A 483 -29.28 21.04 6.49
C GLU A 483 -29.00 20.09 7.66
N PHE A 484 -30.03 19.56 8.33
CA PHE A 484 -29.87 18.92 9.65
C PHE A 484 -29.99 17.38 9.63
N VAL A 485 -30.48 16.75 8.57
CA VAL A 485 -30.75 15.31 8.55
C VAL A 485 -29.52 14.46 8.89
N HIS A 486 -28.34 14.86 8.44
CA HIS A 486 -27.09 14.12 8.59
C HIS A 486 -26.17 14.65 9.72
N THR A 487 -26.63 15.62 10.51
CA THR A 487 -25.84 16.21 11.60
C THR A 487 -25.93 15.39 12.89
N LEU A 488 -24.93 15.53 13.76
CA LEU A 488 -24.81 14.84 15.05
C LEU A 488 -26.12 14.87 15.87
N GLY A 489 -26.79 16.02 15.91
CA GLY A 489 -27.99 16.21 16.69
C GLY A 489 -29.17 15.33 16.26
N ASN A 490 -29.20 14.88 15.01
CA ASN A 490 -30.27 14.05 14.47
C ASN A 490 -29.95 12.55 14.44
N LEU A 491 -28.73 12.13 14.83
CA LEU A 491 -28.28 10.74 14.69
C LEU A 491 -28.31 9.99 16.02
N SER A 492 -28.58 8.70 15.97
CA SER A 492 -28.48 7.77 17.10
C SER A 492 -28.01 6.39 16.60
N ILE A 493 -27.89 5.41 17.48
CA ILE A 493 -27.60 4.00 17.14
C ILE A 493 -28.70 3.10 17.69
N THR A 494 -29.10 2.09 16.90
CA THR A 494 -30.10 1.12 17.29
C THR A 494 -29.98 -0.15 16.46
N GLY A 495 -30.42 -1.29 17.00
CA GLY A 495 -30.65 -2.52 16.22
C GLY A 495 -32.01 -2.55 15.47
N TYR A 496 -32.86 -1.52 15.67
CA TYR A 496 -34.25 -1.47 15.17
C TYR A 496 -34.45 -0.46 14.02
N ASN A 497 -33.41 -0.16 13.29
CA ASN A 497 -33.44 0.84 12.21
C ASN A 497 -34.48 0.49 11.11
N SER A 498 -34.60 -0.79 10.75
CA SER A 498 -35.59 -1.26 9.78
C SER A 498 -37.05 -1.03 10.22
N GLU A 499 -37.31 -1.20 11.50
CA GLU A 499 -38.63 -0.99 12.12
C GLU A 499 -38.96 0.50 12.26
N MET A 500 -37.96 1.35 12.46
CA MET A 500 -38.14 2.79 12.60
C MET A 500 -38.34 3.50 11.27
N SER A 501 -37.54 3.21 10.26
CA SER A 501 -37.67 3.73 8.90
C SER A 501 -38.12 5.21 8.84
N ASN A 502 -39.21 5.53 8.10
CA ASN A 502 -39.78 6.89 7.99
C ASN A 502 -41.04 7.13 8.86
N LYS A 503 -41.20 6.35 9.93
CA LYS A 503 -42.29 6.50 10.91
C LYS A 503 -42.31 7.89 11.54
N SER A 504 -43.46 8.24 12.12
CA SER A 504 -43.60 9.49 12.90
C SER A 504 -42.67 9.51 14.12
N PHE A 505 -42.39 10.70 14.66
CA PHE A 505 -41.55 10.83 15.84
C PHE A 505 -42.08 10.02 17.03
N ALA A 506 -43.40 10.06 17.28
CA ALA A 506 -44.01 9.32 18.39
C ALA A 506 -43.81 7.80 18.28
N GLU A 507 -43.91 7.23 17.08
CA GLU A 507 -43.68 5.79 16.84
C GLU A 507 -42.20 5.45 17.02
N LYS A 508 -41.27 6.29 16.52
CA LYS A 508 -39.81 6.10 16.69
C LYS A 508 -39.42 6.18 18.17
N LYS A 509 -39.93 7.20 18.88
CA LYS A 509 -39.71 7.37 20.32
C LYS A 509 -40.11 6.11 21.09
N HIS A 510 -41.32 5.56 20.84
CA HIS A 510 -41.81 4.35 21.50
C HIS A 510 -40.87 3.14 21.27
N ILE A 511 -40.38 2.95 20.04
CA ILE A 511 -39.47 1.87 19.72
C ILE A 511 -38.13 2.05 20.51
N LEU A 512 -37.62 3.29 20.60
CA LEU A 512 -36.39 3.58 21.34
C LEU A 512 -36.55 3.35 22.85
N GLU A 513 -37.68 3.78 23.43
CA GLU A 513 -38.00 3.61 24.85
C GLU A 513 -38.06 2.13 25.25
N GLU A 514 -38.67 1.28 24.42
CA GLU A 514 -38.89 -0.13 24.76
C GLU A 514 -37.69 -1.02 24.45
N ASN A 515 -36.89 -0.69 23.43
CA ASN A 515 -35.99 -1.67 22.84
C ASN A 515 -34.53 -1.20 22.75
N SER A 516 -34.24 0.10 22.84
CA SER A 516 -32.88 0.59 22.62
C SER A 516 -31.99 0.40 23.84
N LYS A 517 -30.75 -0.07 23.58
CA LYS A 517 -29.68 -0.16 24.58
C LYS A 517 -28.86 1.13 24.70
N ALA A 518 -29.01 2.06 23.75
CA ALA A 518 -28.30 3.34 23.75
C ALA A 518 -28.99 4.32 24.72
N ILE A 519 -28.38 4.61 25.84
CA ILE A 519 -28.92 5.41 26.91
C ILE A 519 -28.59 6.89 26.75
N ILE A 520 -27.31 7.19 26.52
CA ILE A 520 -26.83 8.59 26.45
C ILE A 520 -27.34 9.29 25.20
N LEU A 521 -27.29 8.57 24.06
CA LEU A 521 -27.72 9.06 22.76
C LEU A 521 -29.25 9.26 22.70
N ASN A 522 -30.02 8.41 23.36
CA ASN A 522 -31.49 8.47 23.30
C ASN A 522 -32.15 9.32 24.40
N LYS A 523 -31.42 9.73 25.42
CA LYS A 523 -31.94 10.51 26.55
C LYS A 523 -32.77 11.72 26.08
N ASP A 524 -32.23 12.54 25.18
CA ASP A 524 -32.95 13.75 24.73
C ASP A 524 -34.12 13.42 23.81
N VAL A 525 -34.10 12.27 23.14
CA VAL A 525 -35.17 11.86 22.22
C VAL A 525 -36.39 11.37 23.00
N VAL A 526 -36.17 10.53 24.02
CA VAL A 526 -37.27 9.92 24.78
C VAL A 526 -37.97 10.90 25.68
N ASP A 527 -37.31 11.98 26.10
CA ASP A 527 -37.90 13.03 26.95
C ASP A 527 -38.78 14.05 26.19
N LYS A 528 -38.82 13.99 24.85
CA LYS A 528 -39.52 14.95 24.00
C LYS A 528 -40.90 14.43 23.52
N ASN A 529 -41.83 15.34 23.30
CA ASN A 529 -43.14 15.04 22.70
C ASN A 529 -43.17 15.30 21.19
N GLU A 530 -42.27 16.13 20.69
CA GLU A 530 -42.05 16.42 19.30
C GLU A 530 -40.55 16.56 19.04
N TRP A 531 -40.14 16.48 17.75
CA TRP A 531 -38.76 16.60 17.35
C TRP A 531 -38.60 17.72 16.33
N THR A 532 -38.00 18.81 16.76
CA THR A 532 -37.89 20.04 15.99
C THR A 532 -36.42 20.34 15.66
N ILE A 533 -36.18 21.26 14.75
CA ILE A 533 -34.82 21.75 14.44
C ILE A 533 -34.13 22.35 15.71
N ALA A 534 -34.90 23.00 16.57
CA ALA A 534 -34.35 23.50 17.84
C ALA A 534 -33.89 22.37 18.77
N ASP A 535 -34.61 21.25 18.80
CA ASP A 535 -34.21 20.06 19.57
C ASP A 535 -32.96 19.41 19.00
N ILE A 536 -32.86 19.32 17.66
CA ILE A 536 -31.65 18.81 16.98
C ILE A 536 -30.43 19.67 17.33
N LYS A 537 -30.55 20.99 17.27
CA LYS A 537 -29.46 21.92 17.62
C LYS A 537 -29.04 21.80 19.10
N ALA A 538 -29.99 21.83 20.01
CA ALA A 538 -29.71 21.73 21.45
C ALA A 538 -29.04 20.37 21.79
N ARG A 539 -29.50 19.27 21.15
CA ARG A 539 -28.88 17.98 21.33
C ARG A 539 -27.47 17.91 20.73
N ALA A 540 -27.24 18.53 19.57
CA ALA A 540 -25.91 18.60 18.97
C ALA A 540 -24.89 19.31 19.88
N GLU A 541 -25.29 20.42 20.51
CA GLU A 541 -24.45 21.14 21.50
C GLU A 541 -24.12 20.27 22.71
N ARG A 542 -25.11 19.58 23.29
CA ARG A 542 -24.89 18.69 24.42
C ARG A 542 -23.96 17.53 24.10
N LEU A 543 -24.16 16.89 22.95
CA LEU A 543 -23.33 15.78 22.50
C LEU A 543 -21.91 16.25 22.14
N ALA A 544 -21.78 17.45 21.56
CA ALA A 544 -20.47 18.05 21.27
C ALA A 544 -19.69 18.32 22.56
N ASP A 545 -20.35 18.80 23.64
CA ASP A 545 -19.69 19.02 24.95
C ASP A 545 -19.18 17.71 25.58
N ILE A 546 -19.90 16.59 25.40
CA ILE A 546 -19.40 15.25 25.80
C ILE A 546 -18.14 14.90 25.04
N LEU A 547 -18.15 15.11 23.71
CA LEU A 547 -17.03 14.78 22.83
C LEU A 547 -15.82 15.70 23.02
N LEU A 548 -16.02 16.98 23.36
CA LEU A 548 -14.93 17.89 23.72
C LEU A 548 -14.12 17.34 24.90
N ASN A 549 -14.81 16.87 25.95
CA ASN A 549 -14.15 16.25 27.10
C ASN A 549 -13.47 14.91 26.71
N ARG A 550 -14.09 14.13 25.84
CA ARG A 550 -13.53 12.84 25.37
C ARG A 550 -12.29 13.02 24.52
N TYR A 551 -12.29 14.04 23.66
CA TYR A 551 -11.20 14.34 22.73
C TYR A 551 -10.34 15.51 23.22
N GLU A 552 -10.24 15.69 24.55
CA GLU A 552 -9.38 16.72 25.15
C GLU A 552 -7.93 16.53 24.73
N LEU A 553 -7.27 17.62 24.32
CA LEU A 553 -5.90 17.60 23.85
C LEU A 553 -5.20 18.89 24.24
N ASN A 554 -4.25 18.81 25.19
CA ASN A 554 -3.61 19.95 25.78
C ASN A 554 -2.10 19.99 25.52
N PRO A 555 -1.55 21.18 25.21
CA PRO A 555 -0.09 21.37 25.14
C PRO A 555 0.55 21.26 26.53
N ILE A 556 1.73 20.67 26.57
CA ILE A 556 2.57 20.70 27.78
C ILE A 556 3.53 21.87 27.69
N GLU A 557 3.43 22.77 28.65
CA GLU A 557 4.35 23.90 28.80
C GLU A 557 5.65 23.43 29.50
N ASP A 558 6.66 23.00 28.70
CA ASP A 558 8.01 22.76 29.19
C ASP A 558 8.99 23.68 28.45
N SER A 559 9.41 24.75 29.13
CA SER A 559 10.35 25.73 28.59
C SER A 559 11.77 25.18 28.32
N ARG A 560 12.08 23.96 28.80
CA ARG A 560 13.39 23.32 28.60
C ARG A 560 13.49 22.51 27.30
N ILE A 561 12.40 22.39 26.56
CA ILE A 561 12.37 21.75 25.24
C ILE A 561 12.17 22.83 24.19
N GLU A 562 13.21 23.15 23.44
CA GLU A 562 13.15 24.12 22.35
C GLU A 562 13.24 23.38 21.01
N PHE A 563 12.36 23.73 20.09
CA PHE A 563 12.38 23.23 18.71
C PHE A 563 12.63 24.38 17.74
N GLU A 564 13.49 24.16 16.74
CA GLU A 564 13.49 25.04 15.58
C GLU A 564 12.23 24.79 14.75
N ALA A 565 11.28 25.69 14.81
CA ALA A 565 10.08 25.64 13.98
C ALA A 565 10.45 25.78 12.49
N VAL A 566 9.88 24.92 11.66
CA VAL A 566 10.12 24.90 10.21
C VAL A 566 8.78 24.88 9.49
N ASP A 567 8.53 25.94 8.69
CA ASP A 567 7.34 26.00 7.83
C ASP A 567 7.57 25.22 6.54
N LYS A 568 6.50 24.59 6.06
CA LYS A 568 6.44 23.95 4.75
C LYS A 568 5.88 24.94 3.72
N ILE A 569 6.57 25.14 2.60
CA ILE A 569 6.13 25.96 1.48
C ILE A 569 5.96 25.06 0.26
N GLU A 570 4.75 24.96 -0.25
CA GLU A 570 4.39 24.17 -1.41
C GLU A 570 4.69 24.91 -2.72
N LEU A 571 4.75 24.19 -3.83
CA LEU A 571 5.09 24.71 -5.16
C LEU A 571 4.17 25.85 -5.63
N ASP A 572 2.92 25.84 -5.20
CA ASP A 572 1.95 26.90 -5.57
C ASP A 572 2.07 28.16 -4.68
N ASN A 573 2.82 28.12 -3.58
CA ASN A 573 2.98 29.22 -2.63
C ASN A 573 4.45 29.67 -2.47
N LEU A 574 5.24 29.57 -3.52
CA LEU A 574 6.68 29.92 -3.48
C LEU A 574 6.98 31.39 -3.13
N ASP A 575 6.02 32.28 -3.29
CA ASP A 575 6.14 33.69 -2.88
C ASP A 575 6.30 33.86 -1.36
N ALA A 576 5.81 32.89 -0.58
CA ALA A 576 6.00 32.85 0.88
C ALA A 576 7.47 32.63 1.31
N THR A 577 8.40 32.38 0.38
CA THR A 577 9.83 32.23 0.67
C THR A 577 10.51 33.57 1.01
N THR A 578 9.89 34.71 0.69
CA THR A 578 10.49 36.03 0.86
C THR A 578 10.83 36.35 2.33
N GLY A 579 12.12 36.64 2.59
CA GLY A 579 12.62 36.99 3.93
C GLY A 579 12.79 35.78 4.88
N ARG A 580 12.69 34.56 4.38
CA ARG A 580 12.85 33.34 5.17
C ARG A 580 14.21 32.68 4.94
N LYS A 581 14.68 31.88 5.90
CA LYS A 581 15.87 31.06 5.76
C LYS A 581 15.49 29.65 5.33
N LEU A 582 16.06 29.19 4.21
CA LEU A 582 15.88 27.86 3.70
C LEU A 582 16.63 26.83 4.57
N VAL A 583 16.01 25.69 4.80
CA VAL A 583 16.56 24.58 5.58
C VAL A 583 16.80 23.35 4.69
N SER A 584 15.79 23.03 3.85
CA SER A 584 15.84 21.87 2.95
C SER A 584 14.74 22.00 1.90
N PHE A 585 14.80 21.16 0.86
CA PHE A 585 13.64 20.84 0.03
C PHE A 585 13.34 19.34 0.10
N THR A 586 12.11 18.98 -0.22
CA THR A 586 11.70 17.59 -0.41
C THR A 586 11.27 17.44 -1.85
N LEU A 587 11.73 16.39 -2.51
CA LEU A 587 11.40 16.02 -3.88
C LEU A 587 11.12 14.52 -3.90
N GLU A 588 9.95 14.12 -4.41
CA GLU A 588 9.50 12.72 -4.49
C GLU A 588 9.72 11.96 -3.17
N GLY A 589 9.34 12.59 -2.06
CA GLY A 589 9.46 12.04 -0.71
C GLY A 589 10.86 12.08 -0.08
N SER A 590 11.92 12.31 -0.85
CA SER A 590 13.29 12.42 -0.34
C SER A 590 13.65 13.84 0.08
N LYS A 591 14.28 13.99 1.25
CA LYS A 591 14.63 15.31 1.79
C LYS A 591 16.10 15.63 1.54
N TYR A 592 16.34 16.81 0.97
CA TYR A 592 17.68 17.30 0.63
C TYR A 592 18.01 18.57 1.42
N PRO A 593 19.04 18.57 2.25
CA PRO A 593 19.49 19.78 2.97
C PRO A 593 20.06 20.78 1.96
N VAL A 594 19.62 22.03 2.07
CA VAL A 594 20.10 23.12 1.23
C VAL A 594 20.10 24.44 2.00
N LYS A 595 21.10 25.28 1.77
CA LYS A 595 21.27 26.53 2.52
C LYS A 595 20.74 27.75 1.78
N TYR A 596 20.80 27.76 0.45
CA TYR A 596 20.45 28.91 -0.34
C TYR A 596 19.43 28.56 -1.41
N PHE A 597 18.44 29.44 -1.62
CA PHE A 597 17.41 29.26 -2.64
C PHE A 597 17.95 29.13 -4.07
N LYS A 598 19.09 29.75 -4.37
CA LYS A 598 19.75 29.64 -5.66
C LYS A 598 20.25 28.25 -6.02
N ASP A 599 20.51 27.41 -5.01
CA ASP A 599 21.06 26.07 -5.20
C ASP A 599 19.95 25.02 -5.44
N VAL A 600 18.69 25.34 -5.12
CA VAL A 600 17.56 24.40 -5.25
C VAL A 600 17.31 23.98 -6.70
N PRO A 601 17.21 24.91 -7.68
CA PRO A 601 16.98 24.51 -9.08
C PRO A 601 18.07 23.58 -9.62
N LEU A 602 19.34 23.83 -9.26
CA LEU A 602 20.46 22.99 -9.68
C LEU A 602 20.37 21.58 -9.08
N GLN A 603 20.16 21.48 -7.76
CA GLN A 603 20.07 20.17 -7.10
C GLN A 603 18.85 19.37 -7.57
N VAL A 604 17.70 20.03 -7.74
CA VAL A 604 16.48 19.37 -8.23
C VAL A 604 16.69 18.81 -9.63
N ILE A 605 17.26 19.61 -10.55
CA ILE A 605 17.48 19.12 -11.93
C ILE A 605 18.54 18.01 -11.98
N GLN A 606 19.58 18.06 -11.13
CA GLN A 606 20.58 16.99 -11.04
C GLN A 606 19.99 15.67 -10.53
N ILE A 607 19.04 15.74 -9.60
CA ILE A 607 18.34 14.54 -9.11
C ILE A 607 17.44 13.97 -10.20
N LEU A 608 16.64 14.83 -10.85
CA LEU A 608 15.72 14.40 -11.91
C LEU A 608 16.44 13.91 -13.18
N ASP A 609 17.65 14.42 -13.46
CA ASP A 609 18.50 13.97 -14.56
C ASP A 609 19.02 12.54 -14.33
N GLN A 610 19.29 12.15 -13.09
CA GLN A 610 19.72 10.78 -12.76
C GLN A 610 18.60 9.75 -13.08
N ASP A 611 17.34 10.15 -12.87
CA ASP A 611 16.19 9.28 -13.11
C ASP A 611 15.76 9.25 -14.59
N ASN A 612 16.00 10.34 -15.35
CA ASN A 612 15.61 10.44 -16.76
C ASN A 612 16.56 11.35 -17.57
N PRO A 613 17.76 10.85 -17.94
CA PRO A 613 18.78 11.64 -18.66
C PRO A 613 18.34 12.17 -20.04
N ASP A 614 17.50 11.41 -20.76
CA ASP A 614 17.04 11.77 -22.11
C ASP A 614 16.06 12.95 -22.06
N LEU A 615 15.30 13.08 -20.98
CA LEU A 615 14.36 14.17 -20.81
C LEU A 615 15.10 15.51 -20.65
N LEU A 616 16.20 15.55 -19.89
CA LEU A 616 16.99 16.77 -19.75
C LEU A 616 17.49 17.29 -21.11
N GLU A 617 17.95 16.40 -22.00
CA GLU A 617 18.39 16.78 -23.35
C GLU A 617 17.26 17.39 -24.18
N SER A 618 16.05 16.84 -24.06
CA SER A 618 14.86 17.36 -24.74
C SER A 618 14.41 18.73 -24.22
N LEU A 619 14.78 19.06 -22.97
CA LEU A 619 14.43 20.34 -22.34
C LEU A 619 15.48 21.45 -22.58
N VAL A 620 16.58 21.16 -23.26
CA VAL A 620 17.54 22.19 -23.68
C VAL A 620 16.85 23.19 -24.62
N GLY A 621 16.89 24.46 -24.26
CA GLY A 621 16.14 25.53 -24.95
C GLY A 621 14.87 25.96 -24.23
N LEU A 622 14.55 25.36 -23.08
CA LEU A 622 13.45 25.84 -22.22
C LEU A 622 13.69 27.29 -21.83
N THR A 623 12.72 28.16 -22.17
CA THR A 623 12.79 29.59 -21.97
C THR A 623 11.98 30.05 -20.76
N TRP A 624 12.40 31.16 -20.17
CA TRP A 624 11.68 31.82 -19.09
C TRP A 624 10.31 32.32 -19.54
N LYS A 625 9.28 31.95 -18.80
CA LYS A 625 7.91 32.45 -18.97
C LYS A 625 7.49 33.22 -17.73
N GLY A 626 7.79 34.51 -17.63
CA GLY A 626 7.45 35.31 -16.46
C GLY A 626 7.30 36.78 -16.81
N THR A 627 6.45 37.49 -16.07
CA THR A 627 6.19 38.95 -16.15
C THR A 627 7.06 39.67 -15.12
N LEU A 628 8.37 39.63 -15.24
CA LEU A 628 9.24 40.49 -14.44
C LEU A 628 9.63 41.71 -15.25
N ASN A 629 9.48 42.90 -14.65
CA ASN A 629 9.77 44.23 -15.23
C ASN A 629 11.27 44.47 -15.54
N ASP A 630 12.05 43.44 -15.76
CA ASP A 630 13.43 43.57 -16.21
C ASP A 630 13.50 43.52 -17.74
N ALA A 631 13.54 44.68 -18.35
CA ALA A 631 13.57 44.90 -19.81
C ALA A 631 14.70 44.18 -20.57
N ASN A 632 15.65 43.54 -19.86
CA ASN A 632 16.81 42.87 -20.45
C ASN A 632 16.74 41.31 -20.39
N GLN A 633 15.60 40.69 -20.02
CA GLN A 633 15.56 39.25 -19.76
C GLN A 633 14.48 38.44 -20.49
N ASN A 634 13.79 39.05 -21.46
CA ASN A 634 12.67 38.38 -22.17
C ASN A 634 13.06 37.19 -23.07
N ASN A 635 14.36 36.81 -23.14
CA ASN A 635 14.83 35.67 -23.93
C ASN A 635 15.87 34.80 -23.17
N SER A 636 15.86 34.79 -21.87
CA SER A 636 16.80 33.95 -21.10
C SER A 636 16.34 32.49 -21.06
N PHE A 637 17.22 31.60 -21.41
CA PHE A 637 17.00 30.16 -21.26
C PHE A 637 17.02 29.76 -19.80
N ILE A 638 16.13 28.85 -19.39
CA ILE A 638 16.17 28.17 -18.09
C ILE A 638 17.19 27.03 -18.14
N ILE A 639 17.16 26.24 -19.23
CA ILE A 639 18.09 25.14 -19.52
C ILE A 639 18.70 25.39 -20.90
N CYS A 640 20.03 25.41 -21.00
CA CYS A 640 20.74 25.73 -22.24
C CYS A 640 22.10 25.04 -22.38
N GLN A 641 22.66 25.13 -23.58
CA GLN A 641 24.06 24.75 -23.81
C GLN A 641 25.02 25.92 -23.49
N LYS A 642 26.27 25.62 -23.21
CA LYS A 642 27.30 26.64 -22.89
C LYS A 642 27.42 27.73 -23.94
N LYS A 643 27.24 27.38 -25.24
CA LYS A 643 27.33 28.32 -26.38
C LYS A 643 26.19 29.35 -26.42
N ASP A 644 25.05 29.06 -25.75
CA ASP A 644 23.86 29.88 -25.74
C ASP A 644 23.85 30.91 -24.60
N ILE A 645 24.88 30.87 -23.72
CA ILE A 645 25.01 31.74 -22.55
C ILE A 645 25.79 33.02 -22.97
N ASP A 646 25.13 34.17 -22.86
CA ASP A 646 25.82 35.47 -23.02
C ASP A 646 26.95 35.60 -21.98
N ASP A 647 28.13 36.07 -22.40
CA ASP A 647 29.30 36.26 -21.52
C ASP A 647 28.98 37.11 -20.29
N LYS A 648 28.09 38.11 -20.41
CA LYS A 648 27.64 38.97 -19.30
C LYS A 648 26.76 38.24 -18.28
N LEU A 649 26.16 37.11 -18.66
CA LEU A 649 25.21 36.36 -17.86
C LEU A 649 25.80 35.03 -17.33
N LYS A 650 27.07 34.70 -17.58
CA LYS A 650 27.73 33.48 -17.16
C LYS A 650 27.56 33.18 -15.65
N TRP A 651 27.58 34.22 -14.83
CA TRP A 651 27.37 34.12 -13.37
C TRP A 651 25.95 33.66 -12.97
N SER A 652 24.99 33.75 -13.87
CA SER A 652 23.58 33.38 -13.65
C SER A 652 23.28 31.93 -13.95
N TYR A 653 24.27 31.18 -14.42
CA TYR A 653 24.09 29.78 -14.83
C TYR A 653 25.02 28.83 -14.08
N SER A 654 24.50 27.71 -13.67
CA SER A 654 25.25 26.62 -13.03
C SER A 654 25.27 25.38 -13.92
N LYS A 655 26.39 24.68 -13.95
CA LYS A 655 26.56 23.46 -14.75
C LYS A 655 25.74 22.33 -14.10
N VAL A 656 24.87 21.69 -14.87
CA VAL A 656 24.14 20.47 -14.46
C VAL A 656 25.00 19.24 -14.74
N ARG A 657 25.38 19.04 -15.99
CA ARG A 657 26.34 18.04 -16.49
C ARG A 657 27.10 18.57 -17.71
N ASP A 658 27.93 17.75 -18.36
CA ASP A 658 28.73 18.21 -19.50
C ASP A 658 27.86 18.79 -20.63
N GLY A 659 28.14 20.06 -20.92
CA GLY A 659 27.47 20.80 -21.98
C GLY A 659 26.13 21.45 -21.59
N ILE A 660 25.50 21.09 -20.49
CA ILE A 660 24.15 21.57 -20.09
C ILE A 660 24.23 22.42 -18.81
N TYR A 661 23.55 23.55 -18.85
CA TYR A 661 23.53 24.54 -17.77
C TYR A 661 22.08 24.92 -17.41
N VAL A 662 21.85 25.24 -16.13
CA VAL A 662 20.58 25.73 -15.60
C VAL A 662 20.74 27.11 -14.99
N MET A 663 19.71 27.94 -15.16
CA MET A 663 19.66 29.27 -14.56
C MET A 663 19.54 29.18 -13.03
N THR A 664 20.46 29.80 -12.29
CA THR A 664 20.52 29.84 -10.81
C THR A 664 20.79 31.25 -10.27
N GLY A 665 21.10 32.20 -11.12
CA GLY A 665 21.38 33.58 -10.73
C GLY A 665 20.10 34.40 -10.52
N GLY A 666 20.12 35.29 -9.51
CA GLY A 666 19.02 36.22 -9.24
C GLY A 666 18.47 36.12 -7.82
N SER A 667 17.31 36.77 -7.58
CA SER A 667 16.64 36.75 -6.29
C SER A 667 16.07 35.35 -5.93
N ALA A 668 15.82 35.12 -4.63
CA ALA A 668 15.14 33.90 -4.19
C ALA A 668 13.82 33.66 -4.93
N HIS A 669 13.02 34.71 -5.10
CA HIS A 669 11.77 34.68 -5.85
C HIS A 669 11.97 34.17 -7.30
N ARG A 670 12.95 34.73 -8.04
CA ARG A 670 13.27 34.27 -9.40
C ARG A 670 13.66 32.82 -9.46
N ASN A 671 14.55 32.38 -8.56
CA ASN A 671 14.99 30.99 -8.52
C ASN A 671 13.84 30.02 -8.21
N MET A 672 12.86 30.45 -7.44
CA MET A 672 11.67 29.65 -7.16
C MET A 672 10.75 29.54 -8.36
N HIS A 673 10.63 30.59 -9.17
CA HIS A 673 9.88 30.52 -10.44
C HIS A 673 10.60 29.67 -11.50
N VAL A 674 11.92 29.71 -11.57
CA VAL A 674 12.74 28.79 -12.40
C VAL A 674 12.50 27.34 -11.96
N LEU A 675 12.57 27.09 -10.67
CA LEU A 675 12.30 25.78 -10.08
C LEU A 675 10.91 25.24 -10.44
N LYS A 676 9.87 26.08 -10.33
CA LYS A 676 8.50 25.70 -10.69
C LYS A 676 8.41 25.22 -12.14
N GLN A 677 9.02 25.96 -13.08
CA GLN A 677 9.00 25.60 -14.50
C GLN A 677 9.80 24.31 -14.78
N ILE A 678 10.89 24.06 -14.03
CA ILE A 678 11.64 22.79 -14.11
C ILE A 678 10.75 21.62 -13.64
N ILE A 679 10.12 21.73 -12.47
CA ILE A 679 9.25 20.69 -11.90
C ILE A 679 8.07 20.39 -12.84
N GLU A 680 7.45 21.43 -13.40
CA GLU A 680 6.36 21.29 -14.38
C GLU A 680 6.84 20.60 -15.67
N ALA A 681 8.04 20.96 -16.19
CA ALA A 681 8.61 20.35 -17.39
C ALA A 681 8.95 18.87 -17.19
N TYR A 682 9.40 18.49 -16.00
CA TYR A 682 9.64 17.09 -15.63
C TYR A 682 8.34 16.34 -15.23
N LYS A 683 7.18 17.02 -15.18
CA LYS A 683 5.88 16.46 -14.80
C LYS A 683 5.88 15.82 -13.41
N VAL A 684 6.68 16.36 -12.49
CA VAL A 684 6.65 15.95 -11.09
C VAL A 684 5.32 16.40 -10.47
N PRO A 685 4.57 15.53 -9.79
CA PRO A 685 3.35 15.92 -9.08
C PRO A 685 3.62 17.03 -8.07
N LYS A 686 2.70 18.00 -7.96
CA LYS A 686 2.89 19.19 -7.11
C LYS A 686 3.05 18.87 -5.63
N ASP A 687 2.39 17.83 -5.17
CA ASP A 687 2.42 17.32 -3.81
C ASP A 687 3.71 16.54 -3.48
N GLU A 688 4.50 16.19 -4.49
CA GLU A 688 5.81 15.56 -4.33
C GLU A 688 6.97 16.56 -4.14
N PHE A 689 6.69 17.86 -4.19
CA PHE A 689 7.71 18.90 -3.94
C PHE A 689 7.26 19.91 -2.89
N TYR A 690 8.13 20.22 -1.92
CA TYR A 690 7.99 21.37 -1.02
C TYR A 690 9.33 21.84 -0.44
N LEU A 691 9.36 23.10 -0.01
CA LEU A 691 10.48 23.71 0.71
C LEU A 691 10.22 23.67 2.22
N SER A 692 11.28 23.49 2.99
CA SER A 692 11.26 23.67 4.44
C SER A 692 12.08 24.92 4.79
N VAL A 693 11.45 25.90 5.41
CA VAL A 693 12.07 27.18 5.79
C VAL A 693 11.93 27.44 7.28
N LYS A 694 12.83 28.20 7.90
CA LYS A 694 12.66 28.62 9.29
C LYS A 694 11.42 29.49 9.43
N VAL A 695 10.65 29.29 10.51
CA VAL A 695 9.52 30.15 10.86
C VAL A 695 10.01 31.58 11.01
N LYS A 696 9.25 32.55 10.56
CA LYS A 696 9.53 33.96 10.77
C LYS A 696 9.38 34.24 12.27
N GLU A 697 10.46 34.65 12.92
CA GLU A 697 10.35 35.31 14.24
C GLU A 697 9.61 36.63 14.02
N ASN A 698 8.45 36.80 14.66
CA ASN A 698 7.70 38.04 14.65
C ASN A 698 8.41 39.11 15.49
#